data_0cc09a83e16d97c4f00e527fa9b946c3
#
_entry.id   0cc09a83e16d97c4f00e527fa9b946c3
#
_cell.length_a   1.000
_cell.length_b   1.000
_cell.length_c   1.000
_cell.angle_alpha   90.00
_cell.angle_beta   90.00
_cell.angle_gamma   90.00
#
_symmetry.space_group_name_H-M   'P 1'
#
loop_
_entity.id
_entity.type
_entity.pdbx_description
1 polymer ?
#
loop_
_entity_poly.entity_id
_entity_poly.type
_entity_poly.pdbx_seq_one_letter_code
_entity_poly.pdbx_strand_id
1 'polypeptide(L)'
;MPELRSGARQGRLKSKKLDDLPPPQQAENLVVPTPNRAGRRGGTGRGRGNKAAGVAQGPSATPARQPAGGRGRGVRVIDLDPDQPCQIPGVAVGEAGVGGAQDFLLNQAVECVADKDLPMDGGSGEKIVGAEDEASTAPLPEKVQVGNSPQYKIERKLGKGGFGQVYVGRRISGGTDRTGPDAFEVALKFEHRSSKGCNYGPPYEWQVYSSLNGCYGIPLVHYKGRQGDYYILVMDMLGPSLWDVWNSVGQAMSPNMVACIAVEAISILEKLHSKGFVHGDVKPENFLLGQPGSADEKKLFLIDLGLASRWKEASSGQHVDYDQRPDIFRGTIRYASAHAHLGRTGSRRDDLESLAYTLVFLIRGRLPWQGYQGDNKSFLVCKKKMATSPELLCCFCPPPFKQFLEIVTNMKFDEEPNYSKLISLFDSLIEPCAPLRPIRIDGALKVGQKRGRLLVNLEEDEQPKKKVRLGSPATQWISVYNAKKPMKQRYHYNVADARLHQHIEKGNEDGLYISSVASSANLWALIMDAGTNFSSQVYELSPVFLHKDWIMEQWEKNYYISAIAGATNGSSLVVMSKGTPYTQQSYKVSESFPFKWINKKWKEGFHVTSMTTAGSRWGVVMSRNSGFSDQVVELDFLYPSEGIHRRWESGYRITSTAATPDQAAFILSIPRRKMMDETQETLRTSAFPSNHVKEKWAKNLYIASICYGRTVC
;
A
#
# COMPACT_ATOMS: atom_id res chain seq x y z
N MET A 1 -15.44 18.76 55.05
CA MET A 1 -15.55 20.02 55.88
C MET A 1 -14.46 19.98 56.92
N PRO A 2 -13.67 21.04 57.20
CA PRO A 2 -13.82 22.45 56.82
C PRO A 2 -12.75 22.91 55.80
N GLU A 3 -13.02 23.81 54.88
CA GLU A 3 -13.12 25.29 54.90
C GLU A 3 -11.86 26.03 55.36
N LEU A 4 -11.34 26.86 54.57
CA LEU A 4 -11.32 28.26 54.13
C LEU A 4 -9.89 28.84 54.31
N ARG A 5 -9.29 29.66 53.51
CA ARG A 5 -9.50 31.01 52.99
C ARG A 5 -8.25 31.53 52.30
N SER A 6 -8.37 32.07 51.13
CA SER A 6 -8.17 33.43 50.60
C SER A 6 -6.89 34.21 50.96
N GLY A 7 -6.29 34.84 49.95
CA GLY A 7 -5.28 35.92 50.10
C GLY A 7 -4.82 36.45 48.73
N ALA A 8 -5.53 37.44 48.21
CA ALA A 8 -5.12 38.26 47.08
C ALA A 8 -4.02 39.25 47.49
N ARG A 9 -3.05 39.52 46.61
CA ARG A 9 -2.37 40.82 46.60
C ARG A 9 -2.03 41.23 45.19
N GLN A 10 -2.63 42.34 44.78
CA GLN A 10 -2.34 43.23 43.68
C GLN A 10 -0.95 43.86 43.84
N GLY A 11 -0.26 44.05 42.75
CA GLY A 11 0.93 44.87 42.65
C GLY A 11 1.02 45.49 41.26
N ARG A 12 0.82 46.79 41.23
CA ARG A 12 0.54 47.70 40.13
C ARG A 12 1.80 48.15 39.40
N LEU A 13 1.71 48.20 38.05
CA LEU A 13 2.24 49.20 37.09
C LEU A 13 3.63 49.80 37.27
N LYS A 14 4.43 49.72 36.18
CA LYS A 14 5.05 50.95 35.63
C LYS A 14 5.27 50.77 34.11
N SER A 15 4.64 51.64 33.35
CA SER A 15 4.88 51.98 31.95
C SER A 15 6.28 52.58 31.74
N LYS A 16 6.97 52.23 30.66
CA LYS A 16 7.94 53.11 30.03
C LYS A 16 7.71 53.13 28.52
N LYS A 17 7.80 54.36 28.03
CA LYS A 17 7.47 54.91 26.73
C LYS A 17 8.37 54.36 25.56
N LEU A 18 7.73 54.36 24.38
CA LEU A 18 8.31 54.53 23.03
C LEU A 18 9.48 55.51 23.00
N ASP A 19 10.47 55.20 22.21
CA ASP A 19 11.01 55.99 21.11
C ASP A 19 12.28 55.34 20.60
N ASP A 20 12.46 55.45 19.28
CA ASP A 20 13.64 55.15 18.43
C ASP A 20 13.59 53.86 17.59
N LEU A 21 12.95 54.02 16.44
CA LEU A 21 13.18 53.24 15.22
C LEU A 21 13.72 54.19 14.12
N PRO A 22 14.82 53.87 13.43
CA PRO A 22 15.21 54.60 12.23
C PRO A 22 14.42 54.13 10.97
N PRO A 23 14.31 54.98 9.93
CA PRO A 23 13.42 54.75 8.80
C PRO A 23 13.94 53.75 7.76
N PRO A 24 13.07 53.18 6.89
CA PRO A 24 13.46 52.18 5.91
C PRO A 24 14.19 52.83 4.70
N GLN A 25 15.30 52.22 4.28
CA GLN A 25 15.96 52.55 3.04
C GLN A 25 15.31 51.88 1.86
N GLN A 26 15.17 52.67 0.78
CA GLN A 26 14.57 52.37 -0.52
C GLN A 26 15.32 51.27 -1.26
N ALA A 27 14.56 50.35 -1.88
CA ALA A 27 15.06 49.36 -2.81
C ALA A 27 15.35 49.99 -4.17
N GLU A 28 16.59 49.92 -4.63
CA GLU A 28 16.97 50.23 -6.00
C GLU A 28 16.73 49.06 -6.94
N ASN A 29 16.13 49.37 -8.08
CA ASN A 29 15.86 48.50 -9.21
C ASN A 29 17.16 48.03 -9.88
N LEU A 30 17.34 46.72 -10.06
CA LEU A 30 18.31 46.17 -10.99
C LEU A 30 17.58 45.52 -12.17
N VAL A 31 17.77 46.15 -13.33
CA VAL A 31 17.30 45.76 -14.65
C VAL A 31 18.11 44.61 -15.19
N VAL A 32 17.43 43.57 -15.67
CA VAL A 32 18.05 42.45 -16.42
C VAL A 32 18.08 42.82 -17.91
N PRO A 33 19.21 42.70 -18.62
CA PRO A 33 19.24 42.93 -20.07
C PRO A 33 18.98 41.65 -20.85
N THR A 34 18.06 41.76 -21.83
CA THR A 34 17.85 40.80 -22.91
C THR A 34 18.97 40.89 -23.95
N PRO A 35 19.42 39.80 -24.57
CA PRO A 35 20.34 39.90 -25.71
C PRO A 35 19.57 40.03 -27.03
N ASN A 36 19.98 41.03 -27.76
CA ASN A 36 19.56 41.40 -29.12
C ASN A 36 20.19 40.50 -30.18
N ARG A 37 19.44 40.40 -31.27
CA ARG A 37 19.67 39.74 -32.55
C ARG A 37 20.47 40.66 -33.48
N ALA A 38 21.57 40.14 -34.06
CA ALA A 38 22.14 40.55 -35.37
C ALA A 38 23.26 39.55 -35.70
N GLY A 39 23.44 39.03 -36.88
CA GLY A 39 23.07 39.37 -38.21
C GLY A 39 24.20 38.97 -39.15
N ARG A 40 23.86 38.26 -40.19
CA ARG A 40 24.47 38.30 -41.54
C ARG A 40 25.70 37.47 -41.94
N ARG A 41 25.45 36.75 -43.06
CA ARG A 41 26.22 36.47 -44.27
C ARG A 41 27.15 35.25 -44.20
N GLY A 42 27.18 34.38 -45.22
CA GLY A 42 26.76 34.27 -46.61
C GLY A 42 27.44 32.97 -47.10
N GLY A 43 26.90 32.29 -48.05
CA GLY A 43 27.21 32.27 -49.39
C GLY A 43 27.10 30.90 -50.03
N THR A 44 26.34 30.77 -51.10
CA THR A 44 26.59 30.02 -52.35
C THR A 44 26.68 28.49 -52.25
N GLY A 45 25.96 27.71 -53.06
CA GLY A 45 25.39 27.82 -54.37
C GLY A 45 24.83 26.54 -54.91
N ARG A 46 23.90 26.65 -55.84
CA ARG A 46 23.60 25.83 -57.03
C ARG A 46 23.37 24.33 -56.84
N GLY A 47 22.31 23.73 -57.40
CA GLY A 47 21.45 24.07 -58.49
C GLY A 47 20.55 22.89 -58.92
N ARG A 48 19.47 23.28 -59.57
CA ARG A 48 18.74 22.58 -60.65
C ARG A 48 18.21 21.15 -60.36
N GLY A 49 16.98 20.82 -60.72
CA GLY A 49 15.99 21.40 -61.62
C GLY A 49 14.80 20.48 -61.77
N ASN A 50 13.73 21.13 -62.02
CA ASN A 50 12.72 20.92 -63.04
C ASN A 50 11.71 19.77 -62.98
N LYS A 51 10.48 20.23 -62.93
CA LYS A 51 9.33 20.19 -63.90
C LYS A 51 8.46 18.93 -63.70
N ALA A 52 7.14 18.98 -63.84
CA ALA A 52 6.10 19.93 -64.14
C ALA A 52 4.77 19.14 -64.03
N ALA A 53 3.77 19.79 -63.54
CA ALA A 53 2.52 20.19 -64.21
C ALA A 53 1.48 19.11 -64.56
N GLY A 54 0.23 19.46 -64.22
CA GLY A 54 -0.96 19.28 -65.01
C GLY A 54 -2.18 18.88 -64.17
N VAL A 55 -3.01 19.81 -63.71
CA VAL A 55 -4.24 20.39 -64.32
C VAL A 55 -5.37 19.34 -64.43
N ALA A 56 -6.37 19.50 -63.61
CA ALA A 56 -7.68 20.16 -63.69
C ALA A 56 -8.90 19.28 -64.05
N GLN A 57 -9.96 19.62 -63.40
CA GLN A 57 -11.41 19.72 -63.76
C GLN A 57 -12.36 18.71 -63.14
N GLY A 58 -13.28 19.26 -62.29
CA GLY A 58 -14.64 18.75 -62.09
C GLY A 58 -15.55 19.17 -63.27
N PRO A 59 -16.86 19.11 -63.25
CA PRO A 59 -17.79 19.10 -62.10
C PRO A 59 -19.08 18.26 -62.34
N SER A 60 -20.05 18.45 -61.48
CA SER A 60 -21.54 18.35 -61.63
C SER A 60 -22.24 17.20 -60.92
N ALA A 61 -23.11 17.47 -60.16
CA ALA A 61 -24.47 17.92 -60.06
C ALA A 61 -25.31 16.95 -59.19
N THR A 62 -25.99 17.56 -58.24
CA THR A 62 -27.08 17.04 -57.40
C THR A 62 -28.29 16.53 -58.19
N PRO A 63 -29.19 15.73 -57.59
CA PRO A 63 -30.35 16.33 -56.94
C PRO A 63 -30.83 15.73 -55.63
N ALA A 64 -31.57 16.56 -54.94
CA ALA A 64 -32.22 16.42 -53.65
C ALA A 64 -33.30 15.36 -53.52
N ARG A 65 -33.43 14.82 -52.29
CA ARG A 65 -34.71 14.55 -51.64
C ARG A 65 -34.56 14.37 -50.12
N GLN A 66 -35.24 15.17 -49.36
CA GLN A 66 -35.55 15.01 -47.93
C GLN A 66 -36.85 14.20 -47.76
N PRO A 67 -37.30 13.90 -46.53
CA PRO A 67 -36.66 13.59 -45.23
C PRO A 67 -37.22 12.34 -44.58
N ALA A 68 -36.53 11.75 -43.58
CA ALA A 68 -37.21 11.02 -42.50
C ALA A 68 -36.19 10.62 -41.38
N GLY A 69 -36.58 10.91 -40.16
CA GLY A 69 -36.24 10.08 -39.00
C GLY A 69 -34.96 10.46 -38.26
N GLY A 70 -35.12 11.25 -37.19
CA GLY A 70 -34.08 11.46 -36.19
C GLY A 70 -33.63 10.14 -35.56
N ARG A 71 -32.34 9.83 -35.61
CA ARG A 71 -31.72 8.79 -34.80
C ARG A 71 -31.06 9.44 -33.61
N GLY A 72 -31.73 9.27 -32.46
CA GLY A 72 -31.11 9.55 -31.17
C GLY A 72 -29.79 8.76 -31.02
N ARG A 73 -28.76 9.41 -30.54
CA ARG A 73 -27.50 8.75 -30.17
C ARG A 73 -27.79 7.80 -29.01
N GLY A 74 -27.89 6.53 -29.30
CA GLY A 74 -28.02 5.47 -28.31
C GLY A 74 -26.83 5.48 -27.35
N VAL A 75 -27.14 5.58 -26.09
CA VAL A 75 -26.21 5.31 -24.99
C VAL A 75 -25.84 3.81 -25.08
N ARG A 76 -24.59 3.50 -25.37
CA ARG A 76 -24.12 2.13 -25.26
C ARG A 76 -23.87 1.84 -23.78
N VAL A 77 -24.75 1.07 -23.19
CA VAL A 77 -24.54 0.39 -21.92
C VAL A 77 -23.47 -0.66 -22.16
N ILE A 78 -22.35 -0.55 -21.47
CA ILE A 78 -21.29 -1.56 -21.55
C ILE A 78 -21.35 -2.43 -20.32
N ASP A 79 -21.53 -3.66 -20.59
CA ASP A 79 -21.64 -4.92 -19.91
C ASP A 79 -21.29 -5.01 -18.42
N LEU A 80 -22.18 -5.71 -17.78
CA LEU A 80 -21.94 -6.51 -16.58
C LEU A 80 -21.11 -7.74 -16.98
N ASP A 81 -20.14 -8.04 -16.16
CA ASP A 81 -19.31 -9.24 -16.28
C ASP A 81 -20.21 -10.50 -16.24
N PRO A 82 -20.21 -11.40 -17.24
CA PRO A 82 -21.16 -12.54 -17.31
C PRO A 82 -20.82 -13.71 -16.39
N ASP A 83 -19.71 -13.70 -15.64
CA ASP A 83 -19.31 -14.84 -14.83
C ASP A 83 -19.76 -14.73 -13.36
N GLN A 84 -21.05 -14.93 -13.09
CA GLN A 84 -21.53 -15.40 -11.79
C GLN A 84 -22.71 -16.36 -11.94
N PRO A 85 -22.52 -17.65 -11.65
CA PRO A 85 -23.67 -18.57 -11.47
C PRO A 85 -24.30 -18.30 -10.11
N CYS A 86 -25.59 -17.89 -10.14
CA CYS A 86 -26.47 -17.93 -8.97
C CYS A 86 -26.71 -19.38 -8.57
N GLN A 87 -26.15 -19.84 -7.49
CA GLN A 87 -26.63 -21.03 -6.79
C GLN A 87 -27.34 -20.59 -5.52
N ILE A 88 -28.64 -20.86 -5.49
CA ILE A 88 -29.49 -20.73 -4.32
C ILE A 88 -29.40 -22.06 -3.56
N PRO A 89 -29.02 -22.10 -2.27
CA PRO A 89 -29.20 -23.27 -1.43
C PRO A 89 -30.67 -23.34 -0.97
N GLY A 90 -31.27 -24.48 -1.15
CA GLY A 90 -32.66 -24.79 -0.80
C GLY A 90 -32.95 -24.68 0.70
N VAL A 91 -34.14 -24.20 0.96
CA VAL A 91 -34.79 -24.12 2.27
C VAL A 91 -35.25 -25.51 2.69
N ALA A 92 -34.77 -25.98 3.83
CA ALA A 92 -35.44 -27.06 4.57
C ALA A 92 -36.18 -26.45 5.75
N VAL A 93 -37.48 -26.67 5.76
CA VAL A 93 -38.43 -26.29 6.81
C VAL A 93 -38.33 -27.27 7.96
N GLY A 94 -38.22 -26.77 9.19
CA GLY A 94 -38.32 -27.53 10.41
C GLY A 94 -38.73 -26.64 11.58
N GLU A 95 -39.85 -27.03 12.22
CA GLU A 95 -40.66 -26.25 13.14
C GLU A 95 -40.06 -26.01 14.55
N ALA A 96 -40.47 -24.86 15.10
CA ALA A 96 -40.90 -24.52 16.46
C ALA A 96 -40.09 -24.92 17.70
N GLY A 97 -39.79 -23.87 18.50
CA GLY A 97 -39.45 -23.98 19.92
C GLY A 97 -39.25 -22.63 20.59
N VAL A 98 -40.25 -22.16 21.31
CA VAL A 98 -40.31 -20.93 22.12
C VAL A 98 -39.46 -21.06 23.38
N GLY A 99 -38.74 -20.00 23.78
CA GLY A 99 -38.32 -19.83 25.18
C GLY A 99 -37.12 -18.98 25.47
N GLY A 100 -37.34 -17.79 26.04
CA GLY A 100 -36.61 -17.29 27.20
C GLY A 100 -35.34 -16.46 26.94
N ALA A 101 -35.49 -15.14 27.12
CA ALA A 101 -34.41 -14.21 27.42
C ALA A 101 -33.76 -14.53 28.76
N GLN A 102 -32.45 -14.41 28.87
CA GLN A 102 -31.78 -13.85 30.07
C GLN A 102 -30.30 -13.59 29.84
N ASP A 103 -29.84 -12.43 30.32
CA ASP A 103 -28.47 -11.96 30.47
C ASP A 103 -27.50 -12.97 31.05
N PHE A 104 -26.28 -13.04 30.49
CA PHE A 104 -25.09 -13.40 31.26
C PHE A 104 -23.83 -12.73 30.73
N LEU A 105 -23.40 -11.70 31.47
CA LEU A 105 -22.01 -11.29 31.58
C LEU A 105 -21.28 -12.39 32.34
N LEU A 106 -20.22 -12.99 31.76
CA LEU A 106 -19.15 -13.54 32.58
C LEU A 106 -17.82 -13.66 31.83
N ASN A 107 -16.78 -13.20 32.51
CA ASN A 107 -15.37 -13.45 32.29
C ASN A 107 -15.07 -14.91 31.94
N GLN A 108 -14.28 -15.15 30.89
CA GLN A 108 -13.53 -16.42 30.81
C GLN A 108 -12.04 -16.16 30.58
N ALA A 109 -11.29 -16.55 31.56
CA ALA A 109 -9.87 -16.81 31.49
C ALA A 109 -9.61 -17.89 30.45
N VAL A 110 -8.63 -17.65 29.57
CA VAL A 110 -8.22 -18.63 28.56
C VAL A 110 -7.29 -19.63 29.22
N GLU A 111 -7.79 -20.81 29.52
CA GLU A 111 -6.99 -21.99 29.79
C GLU A 111 -6.27 -22.45 28.51
N CYS A 112 -4.98 -22.68 28.65
CA CYS A 112 -4.14 -23.29 27.61
C CYS A 112 -4.44 -24.79 27.53
N VAL A 113 -5.19 -25.21 26.51
CA VAL A 113 -5.28 -26.63 26.14
C VAL A 113 -4.18 -26.90 25.10
N ALA A 114 -3.27 -27.80 25.45
CA ALA A 114 -2.27 -28.33 24.54
C ALA A 114 -2.93 -29.34 23.60
N ASP A 115 -3.15 -28.93 22.35
CA ASP A 115 -3.51 -29.87 21.28
C ASP A 115 -2.23 -30.48 20.69
N LYS A 116 -2.14 -31.81 20.83
CA LYS A 116 -1.20 -32.67 20.15
C LYS A 116 -1.73 -32.97 18.74
N ASP A 117 -0.76 -32.99 17.80
CA ASP A 117 -0.85 -33.59 16.47
C ASP A 117 -1.69 -32.82 15.40
N LEU A 118 -1.02 -31.85 14.78
CA LEU A 118 -1.34 -31.42 13.39
C LEU A 118 -0.07 -31.44 12.55
N PRO A 119 -0.14 -31.86 11.28
CA PRO A 119 1.03 -32.04 10.42
C PRO A 119 1.76 -30.72 10.19
N MET A 120 3.07 -30.78 10.24
CA MET A 120 3.99 -29.68 9.93
C MET A 120 3.77 -29.19 8.51
N ASP A 121 3.27 -27.95 8.37
CA ASP A 121 3.19 -27.25 7.09
C ASP A 121 4.61 -26.86 6.66
N GLY A 122 5.20 -27.71 5.85
CA GLY A 122 6.47 -27.44 5.18
C GLY A 122 6.30 -26.23 4.30
N GLY A 123 7.00 -25.13 4.64
CA GLY A 123 6.94 -23.84 3.95
C GLY A 123 7.27 -23.94 2.47
N SER A 124 6.26 -24.22 1.66
CA SER A 124 6.25 -23.97 0.23
C SER A 124 5.41 -22.72 0.01
N GLY A 125 6.02 -21.69 -0.59
CA GLY A 125 5.31 -20.49 -1.04
C GLY A 125 4.14 -20.89 -1.94
N GLU A 126 2.92 -20.81 -1.41
CA GLU A 126 1.72 -21.06 -2.19
C GLU A 126 1.53 -19.98 -3.23
N LYS A 127 1.53 -20.44 -4.47
CA LYS A 127 1.12 -19.74 -5.67
C LYS A 127 -0.32 -19.23 -5.53
N ILE A 128 -0.54 -18.00 -5.95
CA ILE A 128 -1.85 -17.58 -6.46
C ILE A 128 -2.22 -18.56 -7.58
N VAL A 129 -3.33 -19.27 -7.40
CA VAL A 129 -3.90 -20.15 -8.40
C VAL A 129 -4.31 -19.31 -9.61
N GLY A 130 -3.48 -19.34 -10.60
CA GLY A 130 -3.74 -18.90 -11.94
C GLY A 130 -2.86 -19.75 -12.83
N ALA A 131 -3.46 -20.66 -13.60
CA ALA A 131 -2.90 -21.54 -14.58
C ALA A 131 -1.59 -22.23 -14.11
N GLU A 132 -1.64 -23.52 -13.91
CA GLU A 132 -0.46 -24.35 -13.79
C GLU A 132 0.44 -24.04 -14.98
N ASP A 133 1.46 -23.20 -14.73
CA ASP A 133 2.61 -23.13 -15.61
C ASP A 133 3.24 -24.52 -15.49
N GLU A 134 3.03 -25.36 -16.49
CA GLU A 134 3.96 -26.41 -16.86
C GLU A 134 5.27 -25.69 -17.17
N ALA A 135 5.95 -25.24 -16.12
CA ALA A 135 7.26 -24.64 -16.24
C ALA A 135 8.17 -25.72 -16.77
N SER A 136 8.43 -25.57 -18.05
CA SER A 136 9.42 -26.24 -18.87
C SER A 136 10.30 -27.20 -18.06
N THR A 137 10.10 -28.47 -18.27
CA THR A 137 10.95 -29.59 -17.81
C THR A 137 12.22 -29.65 -18.65
N ALA A 138 12.80 -28.52 -19.06
CA ALA A 138 14.10 -28.53 -19.72
C ALA A 138 15.12 -29.13 -18.73
N PRO A 139 15.84 -30.21 -19.11
CA PRO A 139 16.81 -30.84 -18.26
C PRO A 139 17.91 -29.84 -17.89
N LEU A 140 18.33 -29.87 -16.63
CA LEU A 140 19.49 -29.10 -16.20
C LEU A 140 20.75 -29.63 -16.88
N PRO A 141 21.70 -28.77 -17.22
CA PRO A 141 22.98 -29.23 -17.75
C PRO A 141 23.74 -30.04 -16.69
N GLU A 142 24.43 -31.11 -17.10
CA GLU A 142 25.25 -31.90 -16.19
C GLU A 142 26.44 -31.10 -15.64
N LYS A 143 26.95 -30.16 -16.40
CA LYS A 143 28.08 -29.29 -16.08
C LYS A 143 27.72 -27.85 -16.37
N VAL A 144 28.19 -26.93 -15.55
CA VAL A 144 27.98 -25.49 -15.68
C VAL A 144 29.29 -24.81 -16.03
N GLN A 145 29.25 -23.98 -17.05
CA GLN A 145 30.29 -23.01 -17.36
C GLN A 145 29.66 -21.76 -17.94
N VAL A 146 29.82 -20.62 -17.27
CA VAL A 146 29.23 -19.34 -17.66
C VAL A 146 30.30 -18.26 -17.77
N GLY A 147 30.34 -17.57 -18.88
CA GLY A 147 31.40 -16.61 -19.18
C GLY A 147 32.77 -17.23 -19.06
N ASN A 148 33.66 -16.60 -18.32
CA ASN A 148 35.03 -17.07 -18.04
C ASN A 148 35.12 -17.95 -16.80
N SER A 149 34.01 -18.53 -16.35
CA SER A 149 34.04 -19.35 -15.12
C SER A 149 34.77 -20.67 -15.37
N PRO A 150 35.32 -21.27 -14.27
CA PRO A 150 35.63 -22.69 -14.26
C PRO A 150 34.39 -23.53 -14.60
N GLN A 151 34.61 -24.82 -14.89
CA GLN A 151 33.52 -25.77 -15.02
C GLN A 151 33.14 -26.33 -13.64
N TYR A 152 31.85 -26.39 -13.39
CA TYR A 152 31.27 -26.93 -12.16
C TYR A 152 30.39 -28.12 -12.49
N LYS A 153 30.56 -29.21 -11.73
CA LYS A 153 29.61 -30.33 -11.72
C LYS A 153 28.45 -29.95 -10.79
N ILE A 154 27.22 -30.15 -11.26
CA ILE A 154 26.04 -30.02 -10.41
C ILE A 154 25.96 -31.24 -9.49
N GLU A 155 25.84 -31.01 -8.18
CA GLU A 155 25.68 -32.06 -7.20
C GLU A 155 24.26 -32.02 -6.58
N ARG A 156 24.15 -31.97 -5.27
CA ARG A 156 22.84 -31.97 -4.57
C ARG A 156 22.08 -30.67 -4.73
N LYS A 157 20.76 -30.78 -4.76
CA LYS A 157 19.86 -29.63 -4.73
C LYS A 157 19.82 -29.06 -3.31
N LEU A 158 19.96 -27.72 -3.20
CA LEU A 158 19.83 -26.99 -1.94
C LEU A 158 18.40 -26.50 -1.71
N GLY A 159 17.72 -26.05 -2.77
CA GLY A 159 16.36 -25.55 -2.63
C GLY A 159 15.70 -25.19 -3.95
N LYS A 160 14.38 -24.94 -3.89
CA LYS A 160 13.58 -24.36 -4.98
C LYS A 160 12.78 -23.20 -4.39
N GLY A 161 13.02 -22.00 -4.90
CA GLY A 161 12.29 -20.80 -4.53
C GLY A 161 11.39 -20.30 -5.65
N GLY A 162 10.69 -19.18 -5.42
CA GLY A 162 9.86 -18.51 -6.43
C GLY A 162 10.64 -18.00 -7.65
N PHE A 163 11.97 -17.84 -7.51
CA PHE A 163 12.87 -17.26 -8.50
C PHE A 163 13.90 -18.27 -9.04
N GLY A 164 13.68 -19.58 -8.91
CA GLY A 164 14.55 -20.56 -9.47
C GLY A 164 14.94 -21.71 -8.53
N GLN A 165 15.95 -22.46 -8.91
CA GLN A 165 16.46 -23.63 -8.19
C GLN A 165 17.94 -23.41 -7.86
N VAL A 166 18.35 -23.83 -6.67
CA VAL A 166 19.73 -23.69 -6.20
C VAL A 166 20.32 -25.08 -5.96
N TYR A 167 21.54 -25.27 -6.44
CA TYR A 167 22.31 -26.52 -6.35
C TYR A 167 23.71 -26.24 -5.82
N VAL A 168 24.33 -27.27 -5.23
CA VAL A 168 25.77 -27.27 -4.98
C VAL A 168 26.50 -27.49 -6.30
N GLY A 169 27.48 -26.64 -6.55
CA GLY A 169 28.42 -26.80 -7.66
C GLY A 169 29.81 -27.12 -7.15
N ARG A 170 30.43 -28.17 -7.69
CA ARG A 170 31.82 -28.52 -7.39
C ARG A 170 32.68 -28.28 -8.62
N ARG A 171 33.78 -27.58 -8.46
CA ARG A 171 34.69 -27.26 -9.54
C ARG A 171 35.41 -28.52 -10.07
N ILE A 172 35.35 -28.76 -11.36
CA ILE A 172 35.95 -29.93 -11.99
C ILE A 172 37.08 -29.58 -12.96
N SER A 173 37.09 -28.35 -13.49
CA SER A 173 38.19 -27.92 -14.41
C SER A 173 38.20 -26.39 -14.53
N GLY A 174 39.32 -25.85 -15.00
CA GLY A 174 39.56 -24.44 -15.28
C GLY A 174 39.92 -23.63 -14.02
N GLY A 175 40.58 -22.45 -14.21
CA GLY A 175 41.01 -21.52 -13.15
C GLY A 175 42.28 -21.98 -12.41
N THR A 176 42.66 -21.18 -11.40
CA THR A 176 43.88 -21.35 -10.61
C THR A 176 43.73 -22.14 -9.33
N ASP A 177 42.48 -22.31 -8.84
CA ASP A 177 42.21 -22.99 -7.56
C ASP A 177 42.06 -24.50 -7.72
N ARG A 178 41.98 -25.21 -6.58
CA ARG A 178 41.85 -26.68 -6.55
C ARG A 178 40.62 -27.15 -7.32
N THR A 179 40.76 -28.30 -7.98
CA THR A 179 39.69 -29.02 -8.69
C THR A 179 39.47 -30.42 -8.08
N GLY A 180 38.32 -31.02 -8.37
CA GLY A 180 38.00 -32.37 -7.92
C GLY A 180 37.35 -32.43 -6.51
N PRO A 181 37.46 -33.56 -5.78
CA PRO A 181 36.77 -33.76 -4.52
C PRO A 181 37.07 -32.71 -3.43
N ASP A 182 38.30 -32.19 -3.43
CA ASP A 182 38.76 -31.22 -2.44
C ASP A 182 38.56 -29.76 -2.89
N ALA A 183 37.85 -29.53 -4.01
CA ALA A 183 37.52 -28.22 -4.49
C ALA A 183 36.45 -27.54 -3.60
N PHE A 184 36.58 -26.23 -3.45
CA PHE A 184 35.53 -25.47 -2.77
C PHE A 184 34.20 -25.61 -3.50
N GLU A 185 33.14 -25.77 -2.70
CA GLU A 185 31.76 -25.76 -3.18
C GLU A 185 31.31 -24.33 -3.48
N VAL A 186 30.47 -24.19 -4.48
CA VAL A 186 29.75 -22.95 -4.83
C VAL A 186 28.25 -23.20 -4.84
N ALA A 187 27.46 -22.17 -4.65
CA ALA A 187 26.03 -22.23 -4.89
C ALA A 187 25.73 -21.82 -6.35
N LEU A 188 25.00 -22.67 -7.05
CA LEU A 188 24.55 -22.47 -8.43
C LEU A 188 23.05 -22.19 -8.43
N LYS A 189 22.64 -20.93 -8.63
CA LYS A 189 21.21 -20.52 -8.76
C LYS A 189 20.83 -20.50 -10.25
N PHE A 190 19.83 -21.30 -10.60
CA PHE A 190 19.29 -21.44 -11.95
C PHE A 190 17.94 -20.75 -12.03
N GLU A 191 17.76 -19.88 -13.00
CA GLU A 191 16.46 -19.28 -13.35
C GLU A 191 16.18 -19.50 -14.83
N HIS A 192 15.05 -20.13 -15.16
CA HIS A 192 14.68 -20.38 -16.54
C HIS A 192 14.33 -19.08 -17.26
N ARG A 193 14.75 -18.93 -18.52
CA ARG A 193 14.54 -17.69 -19.30
C ARG A 193 13.06 -17.31 -19.50
N SER A 194 12.14 -18.27 -19.39
CA SER A 194 10.70 -18.01 -19.46
C SER A 194 10.10 -17.60 -18.11
N SER A 195 10.89 -17.53 -17.03
CA SER A 195 10.39 -17.06 -15.74
C SER A 195 9.95 -15.60 -15.82
N LYS A 196 8.98 -15.23 -15.00
CA LYS A 196 8.46 -13.85 -14.93
C LYS A 196 9.56 -12.82 -14.62
N GLY A 197 10.64 -13.24 -13.95
CA GLY A 197 11.81 -12.41 -13.64
C GLY A 197 12.70 -12.11 -14.86
N CYS A 198 12.59 -12.90 -15.94
CA CYS A 198 13.48 -12.87 -17.09
C CYS A 198 12.83 -12.33 -18.38
N ASN A 199 11.62 -11.80 -18.34
CA ASN A 199 10.85 -11.35 -19.53
C ASN A 199 11.59 -10.31 -20.40
N TYR A 200 12.54 -9.58 -19.84
CA TYR A 200 13.30 -8.52 -20.53
C TYR A 200 14.81 -8.77 -20.52
N GLY A 201 15.25 -10.00 -20.26
CA GLY A 201 16.68 -10.36 -20.20
C GLY A 201 17.07 -11.04 -18.89
N PRO A 202 18.34 -10.91 -18.46
CA PRO A 202 18.79 -11.49 -17.19
C PRO A 202 17.99 -11.00 -16.00
N PRO A 203 17.83 -11.82 -14.92
CA PRO A 203 17.11 -11.44 -13.71
C PRO A 203 17.61 -10.11 -13.14
N TYR A 204 16.68 -9.26 -12.69
CA TYR A 204 17.02 -7.99 -12.04
C TYR A 204 17.91 -8.19 -10.79
N GLU A 205 17.76 -9.31 -10.12
CA GLU A 205 18.60 -9.73 -9.01
C GLU A 205 20.11 -9.63 -9.31
N TRP A 206 20.53 -9.89 -10.56
CA TRP A 206 21.93 -9.78 -10.97
C TRP A 206 22.46 -8.34 -10.87
N GLN A 207 21.64 -7.36 -11.14
CA GLN A 207 22.00 -5.95 -11.01
C GLN A 207 22.15 -5.57 -9.55
N VAL A 208 21.23 -6.08 -8.69
CA VAL A 208 21.26 -5.83 -7.25
C VAL A 208 22.53 -6.41 -6.63
N TYR A 209 22.84 -7.69 -6.88
CA TYR A 209 24.09 -8.30 -6.40
C TYR A 209 25.34 -7.56 -6.90
N SER A 210 25.35 -7.12 -8.17
CA SER A 210 26.48 -6.35 -8.70
C SER A 210 26.69 -5.03 -7.96
N SER A 211 25.60 -4.36 -7.56
CA SER A 211 25.65 -3.10 -6.80
C SER A 211 26.06 -3.31 -5.35
N LEU A 212 25.91 -4.52 -4.82
CA LEU A 212 26.18 -4.91 -3.44
C LEU A 212 27.49 -5.72 -3.31
N ASN A 213 28.24 -5.92 -4.40
CA ASN A 213 29.46 -6.73 -4.38
C ASN A 213 30.43 -6.22 -3.32
N GLY A 214 30.94 -7.10 -2.47
CA GLY A 214 31.84 -6.77 -1.36
C GLY A 214 31.17 -6.07 -0.18
N CYS A 215 29.85 -5.90 -0.16
CA CYS A 215 29.13 -5.38 0.99
C CYS A 215 29.09 -6.43 2.12
N TYR A 216 29.23 -5.93 3.36
CA TYR A 216 29.12 -6.76 4.55
C TYR A 216 27.81 -7.54 4.60
N GLY A 217 27.91 -8.86 4.86
CA GLY A 217 26.75 -9.75 5.00
C GLY A 217 26.01 -10.07 3.71
N ILE A 218 26.61 -9.77 2.55
CA ILE A 218 26.11 -10.19 1.23
C ILE A 218 27.10 -11.19 0.63
N PRO A 219 26.68 -12.36 0.16
CA PRO A 219 27.60 -13.32 -0.47
C PRO A 219 28.19 -12.77 -1.77
N LEU A 220 29.39 -13.17 -2.09
CA LEU A 220 30.03 -12.81 -3.34
C LEU A 220 29.43 -13.57 -4.51
N VAL A 221 29.19 -12.87 -5.60
CA VAL A 221 28.89 -13.46 -6.89
C VAL A 221 30.17 -13.57 -7.68
N HIS A 222 30.62 -14.80 -7.93
CA HIS A 222 31.83 -15.07 -8.66
C HIS A 222 31.65 -14.94 -10.15
N TYR A 223 30.60 -15.57 -10.67
CA TYR A 223 30.28 -15.58 -12.10
C TYR A 223 28.78 -15.52 -12.33
N LYS A 224 28.39 -15.02 -13.48
CA LYS A 224 27.01 -15.00 -13.96
C LYS A 224 26.98 -15.10 -15.46
N GLY A 225 26.00 -15.81 -16.01
CA GLY A 225 25.86 -15.98 -17.45
C GLY A 225 24.67 -16.84 -17.80
N ARG A 226 24.53 -17.10 -19.10
CA ARG A 226 23.47 -17.95 -19.63
C ARG A 226 24.09 -19.23 -20.22
N GLN A 227 23.47 -20.38 -19.90
CA GLN A 227 23.76 -21.65 -20.53
C GLN A 227 22.46 -22.35 -20.88
N GLY A 228 22.27 -22.62 -22.19
CA GLY A 228 21.00 -23.12 -22.72
C GLY A 228 19.83 -22.17 -22.39
N ASP A 229 18.83 -22.71 -21.75
CA ASP A 229 17.62 -21.98 -21.36
C ASP A 229 17.67 -21.39 -19.97
N TYR A 230 18.82 -21.47 -19.29
CA TYR A 230 18.98 -21.01 -17.93
C TYR A 230 19.91 -19.80 -17.81
N TYR A 231 19.49 -18.80 -17.03
CA TYR A 231 20.36 -17.82 -16.42
C TYR A 231 20.94 -18.43 -15.15
N ILE A 232 22.25 -18.38 -14.98
CA ILE A 232 22.97 -19.03 -13.89
C ILE A 232 23.80 -18.01 -13.13
N LEU A 233 23.67 -18.03 -11.81
CA LEU A 233 24.45 -17.25 -10.87
C LEU A 233 25.33 -18.21 -10.06
N VAL A 234 26.64 -17.96 -10.05
CA VAL A 234 27.64 -18.72 -9.29
C VAL A 234 28.08 -17.86 -8.12
N MET A 235 27.84 -18.28 -6.91
CA MET A 235 28.04 -17.49 -5.70
C MET A 235 28.63 -18.32 -4.55
N ASP A 236 29.03 -17.65 -3.48
CA ASP A 236 29.52 -18.31 -2.28
C ASP A 236 28.58 -19.42 -1.82
N MET A 237 29.18 -20.57 -1.45
CA MET A 237 28.48 -21.59 -0.70
C MET A 237 28.38 -21.16 0.76
N LEU A 238 27.18 -21.08 1.27
CA LEU A 238 26.91 -20.74 2.66
C LEU A 238 26.47 -21.95 3.47
N GLY A 239 26.41 -21.78 4.77
CA GLY A 239 25.96 -22.77 5.73
C GLY A 239 24.43 -22.78 5.93
N PRO A 240 23.96 -23.23 7.11
CA PRO A 240 22.53 -23.35 7.40
C PRO A 240 21.87 -21.97 7.52
N SER A 241 20.58 -21.93 7.15
CA SER A 241 19.74 -20.75 7.39
C SER A 241 19.37 -20.62 8.88
N LEU A 242 18.93 -19.42 9.28
CA LEU A 242 18.37 -19.24 10.63
C LEU A 242 17.13 -20.11 10.86
N TRP A 243 16.41 -20.47 9.81
CA TRP A 243 15.32 -21.43 9.87
C TRP A 243 15.84 -22.84 10.23
N ASP A 244 16.93 -23.29 9.61
CA ASP A 244 17.54 -24.59 9.91
C ASP A 244 18.11 -24.60 11.31
N VAL A 245 18.81 -23.53 11.74
CA VAL A 245 19.33 -23.39 13.10
C VAL A 245 18.19 -23.43 14.12
N TRP A 246 17.10 -22.68 13.87
CA TRP A 246 15.94 -22.64 14.74
C TRP A 246 15.30 -24.04 14.92
N ASN A 247 15.17 -24.80 13.83
CA ASN A 247 14.68 -26.18 13.89
C ASN A 247 15.64 -27.10 14.70
N SER A 248 16.94 -26.90 14.54
CA SER A 248 17.95 -27.74 15.23
C SER A 248 18.01 -27.48 16.73
N VAL A 249 17.68 -26.29 17.20
CA VAL A 249 17.68 -25.91 18.63
C VAL A 249 16.33 -26.07 19.32
N GLY A 250 15.41 -26.84 18.73
CA GLY A 250 14.11 -27.16 19.35
C GLY A 250 13.04 -26.09 19.17
N GLN A 251 13.12 -25.30 18.09
CA GLN A 251 12.10 -24.32 17.67
C GLN A 251 11.90 -23.14 18.64
N ALA A 252 12.94 -22.82 19.43
CA ALA A 252 13.01 -21.60 20.23
C ALA A 252 14.47 -21.22 20.45
N MET A 253 14.82 -19.99 20.17
CA MET A 253 16.15 -19.42 20.40
C MET A 253 16.16 -18.58 21.67
N SER A 254 17.30 -18.57 22.38
CA SER A 254 17.45 -17.69 23.54
C SER A 254 17.38 -16.22 23.12
N PRO A 255 16.80 -15.34 23.96
CA PRO A 255 16.76 -13.90 23.65
C PRO A 255 18.13 -13.29 23.40
N ASN A 256 19.19 -13.75 24.07
CA ASN A 256 20.56 -13.26 23.86
C ASN A 256 21.08 -13.63 22.47
N MET A 257 20.82 -14.85 22.01
CA MET A 257 21.16 -15.28 20.65
C MET A 257 20.42 -14.43 19.62
N VAL A 258 19.12 -14.22 19.82
CA VAL A 258 18.31 -13.41 18.91
C VAL A 258 18.71 -11.94 18.94
N ALA A 259 19.21 -11.42 20.06
CA ALA A 259 19.79 -10.08 20.13
C ALA A 259 21.07 -9.97 19.28
N CYS A 260 21.96 -10.98 19.30
CA CYS A 260 23.12 -11.03 18.40
C CYS A 260 22.68 -11.05 16.92
N ILE A 261 21.65 -11.84 16.57
CA ILE A 261 21.06 -11.89 15.24
C ILE A 261 20.51 -10.50 14.86
N ALA A 262 19.82 -9.82 15.78
CA ALA A 262 19.24 -8.48 15.53
C ALA A 262 20.35 -7.46 15.15
N VAL A 263 21.44 -7.42 15.89
CA VAL A 263 22.56 -6.51 15.63
C VAL A 263 23.17 -6.76 14.25
N GLU A 264 23.44 -8.03 13.92
CA GLU A 264 23.97 -8.40 12.60
C GLU A 264 23.00 -8.08 11.47
N ALA A 265 21.73 -8.52 11.61
CA ALA A 265 20.71 -8.29 10.58
C ALA A 265 20.43 -6.81 10.32
N ILE A 266 20.35 -5.98 11.37
CA ILE A 266 20.20 -4.52 11.24
C ILE A 266 21.40 -3.93 10.50
N SER A 267 22.63 -4.38 10.82
CA SER A 267 23.85 -3.90 10.17
C SER A 267 23.91 -4.29 8.69
N ILE A 268 23.47 -5.49 8.33
CA ILE A 268 23.39 -5.94 6.93
C ILE A 268 22.34 -5.11 6.17
N LEU A 269 21.16 -4.93 6.75
CA LEU A 269 20.10 -4.11 6.14
C LEU A 269 20.54 -2.65 5.96
N GLU A 270 21.25 -2.07 6.93
CA GLU A 270 21.82 -0.73 6.77
C GLU A 270 22.73 -0.64 5.54
N LYS A 271 23.61 -1.65 5.31
CA LYS A 271 24.48 -1.67 4.13
C LYS A 271 23.69 -1.78 2.84
N LEU A 272 22.68 -2.65 2.79
CA LEU A 272 21.75 -2.80 1.67
C LEU A 272 21.04 -1.45 1.40
N HIS A 273 20.45 -0.86 2.44
CA HIS A 273 19.73 0.40 2.35
C HIS A 273 20.63 1.56 1.93
N SER A 274 21.90 1.61 2.39
CA SER A 274 22.87 2.64 1.99
C SER A 274 23.18 2.62 0.49
N LYS A 275 23.01 1.47 -0.16
CA LYS A 275 23.16 1.29 -1.61
C LYS A 275 21.88 1.61 -2.40
N GLY A 276 20.82 2.06 -1.73
CA GLY A 276 19.57 2.48 -2.34
C GLY A 276 18.56 1.35 -2.60
N PHE A 277 18.73 0.19 -1.98
CA PHE A 277 17.83 -0.96 -2.13
C PHE A 277 17.13 -1.31 -0.83
N VAL A 278 15.96 -1.92 -0.94
CA VAL A 278 15.26 -2.67 0.11
C VAL A 278 15.15 -4.12 -0.33
N HIS A 279 15.15 -5.03 0.62
CA HIS A 279 15.13 -6.48 0.36
C HIS A 279 13.76 -6.98 -0.08
N GLY A 280 12.70 -6.59 0.65
CA GLY A 280 11.31 -6.94 0.37
C GLY A 280 10.87 -8.35 0.79
N ASP A 281 11.77 -9.20 1.31
CA ASP A 281 11.43 -10.54 1.83
C ASP A 281 12.34 -10.97 2.99
N VAL A 282 12.46 -10.12 3.99
CA VAL A 282 13.24 -10.40 5.20
C VAL A 282 12.54 -11.48 6.03
N LYS A 283 13.22 -12.63 6.21
CA LYS A 283 12.71 -13.81 6.92
C LYS A 283 13.85 -14.74 7.38
N PRO A 284 13.61 -15.70 8.30
CA PRO A 284 14.67 -16.61 8.79
C PRO A 284 15.33 -17.44 7.69
N GLU A 285 14.59 -17.82 6.65
CA GLU A 285 15.07 -18.65 5.54
C GLU A 285 16.08 -17.91 4.64
N ASN A 286 16.08 -16.59 4.64
CA ASN A 286 16.95 -15.75 3.81
C ASN A 286 18.20 -15.23 4.56
N PHE A 287 18.32 -15.52 5.86
CA PHE A 287 19.55 -15.29 6.62
C PHE A 287 20.29 -16.61 6.80
N LEU A 288 21.51 -16.70 6.27
CA LEU A 288 22.36 -17.88 6.35
C LEU A 288 23.64 -17.57 7.12
N LEU A 289 24.15 -18.58 7.81
CA LEU A 289 25.49 -18.53 8.41
C LEU A 289 26.55 -18.84 7.33
N GLY A 290 27.78 -18.52 7.61
CA GLY A 290 28.90 -18.94 6.77
C GLY A 290 29.06 -20.46 6.74
N GLN A 291 29.84 -20.96 5.80
CA GLN A 291 30.06 -22.38 5.63
C GLN A 291 30.72 -22.99 6.89
N PRO A 292 30.21 -24.13 7.43
CA PRO A 292 30.80 -24.78 8.58
C PRO A 292 32.29 -25.08 8.38
N GLY A 293 33.11 -24.85 9.42
CA GLY A 293 34.55 -25.02 9.38
C GLY A 293 35.31 -23.86 8.71
N SER A 294 34.63 -22.84 8.16
CA SER A 294 35.26 -21.63 7.62
C SER A 294 35.46 -20.56 8.70
N ALA A 295 36.32 -19.58 8.41
CA ALA A 295 36.50 -18.40 9.28
C ALA A 295 35.20 -17.59 9.47
N ASP A 296 34.28 -17.70 8.53
CA ASP A 296 32.99 -16.99 8.50
C ASP A 296 31.82 -17.82 9.01
N GLU A 297 32.05 -19.03 9.57
CA GLU A 297 31.00 -19.96 10.03
C GLU A 297 29.90 -19.30 10.88
N LYS A 298 30.27 -18.36 11.73
CA LYS A 298 29.33 -17.64 12.62
C LYS A 298 28.91 -16.28 12.10
N LYS A 299 29.31 -15.90 10.89
CA LYS A 299 28.94 -14.65 10.25
C LYS A 299 27.58 -14.82 9.55
N LEU A 300 26.73 -13.82 9.67
CA LEU A 300 25.41 -13.81 9.04
C LEU A 300 25.47 -13.21 7.63
N PHE A 301 24.77 -13.84 6.70
CA PHE A 301 24.59 -13.38 5.33
C PHE A 301 23.11 -13.30 4.97
N LEU A 302 22.75 -12.29 4.17
CA LEU A 302 21.41 -12.10 3.63
C LEU A 302 21.42 -12.45 2.14
N ILE A 303 20.51 -13.34 1.75
CA ILE A 303 20.41 -13.88 0.38
C ILE A 303 19.03 -13.63 -0.23
N ASP A 304 18.85 -14.03 -1.49
CA ASP A 304 17.61 -13.99 -2.27
C ASP A 304 17.07 -12.57 -2.51
N LEU A 305 17.81 -11.83 -3.32
CA LEU A 305 17.49 -10.45 -3.72
C LEU A 305 16.46 -10.37 -4.86
N GLY A 306 15.73 -11.46 -5.15
CA GLY A 306 14.75 -11.53 -6.24
C GLY A 306 13.55 -10.59 -6.07
N LEU A 307 13.24 -10.18 -4.84
CA LEU A 307 12.19 -9.19 -4.53
C LEU A 307 12.75 -7.81 -4.20
N ALA A 308 14.08 -7.65 -4.22
CA ALA A 308 14.69 -6.38 -3.91
C ALA A 308 14.24 -5.28 -4.88
N SER A 309 14.05 -4.09 -4.37
CA SER A 309 13.64 -2.93 -5.14
C SER A 309 14.38 -1.67 -4.68
N ARG A 310 14.39 -0.62 -5.49
CA ARG A 310 14.99 0.65 -5.11
C ARG A 310 14.03 1.42 -4.21
N TRP A 311 14.56 1.94 -3.10
CA TRP A 311 13.89 2.98 -2.30
C TRP A 311 14.41 4.38 -2.65
N LYS A 312 15.56 4.44 -3.35
CA LYS A 312 16.23 5.66 -3.75
C LYS A 312 16.49 5.64 -5.25
N GLU A 313 16.11 6.68 -5.96
CA GLU A 313 16.36 6.81 -7.38
C GLU A 313 17.86 6.97 -7.65
N ALA A 314 18.35 6.30 -8.69
CA ALA A 314 19.76 6.34 -9.05
C ALA A 314 20.18 7.69 -9.65
N SER A 315 19.26 8.37 -10.34
CA SER A 315 19.50 9.63 -11.04
C SER A 315 19.45 10.85 -10.12
N SER A 316 18.39 10.97 -9.34
CA SER A 316 18.13 12.14 -8.47
C SER A 316 18.70 11.98 -7.06
N GLY A 317 18.93 10.75 -6.62
CA GLY A 317 19.27 10.44 -5.25
C GLY A 317 18.13 10.67 -4.25
N GLN A 318 16.92 10.96 -4.72
CA GLN A 318 15.73 11.16 -3.90
C GLN A 318 15.04 9.84 -3.58
N HIS A 319 14.17 9.86 -2.58
CA HIS A 319 13.30 8.73 -2.27
C HIS A 319 12.35 8.48 -3.45
N VAL A 320 12.08 7.20 -3.76
CA VAL A 320 11.08 6.83 -4.78
C VAL A 320 9.70 7.31 -4.35
N ASP A 321 8.82 7.54 -5.33
CA ASP A 321 7.47 8.01 -5.08
C ASP A 321 6.64 6.98 -4.32
N TYR A 322 5.79 7.48 -3.43
CA TYR A 322 4.79 6.69 -2.74
C TYR A 322 3.67 6.31 -3.69
N ASP A 323 3.32 5.02 -3.73
CA ASP A 323 2.14 4.50 -4.44
C ASP A 323 1.51 3.35 -3.66
N GLN A 324 0.26 3.04 -3.98
CA GLN A 324 -0.45 1.88 -3.44
C GLN A 324 -1.13 1.10 -4.56
N ARG A 325 -0.87 -0.19 -4.60
CA ARG A 325 -1.47 -1.19 -5.51
C ARG A 325 -2.10 -2.30 -4.67
N PRO A 326 -3.35 -2.16 -4.23
CA PRO A 326 -3.99 -3.11 -3.31
C PRO A 326 -4.11 -4.55 -3.82
N ASP A 327 -3.99 -4.76 -5.13
CA ASP A 327 -4.02 -6.08 -5.78
C ASP A 327 -2.65 -6.76 -5.86
N ILE A 328 -1.58 -6.08 -5.45
CA ILE A 328 -0.21 -6.60 -5.52
C ILE A 328 0.30 -6.85 -4.10
N PHE A 329 0.62 -8.09 -3.81
CA PHE A 329 1.37 -8.47 -2.62
C PHE A 329 2.74 -9.01 -3.01
N ARG A 330 3.79 -8.61 -2.27
CA ARG A 330 5.16 -9.13 -2.42
C ARG A 330 5.72 -9.53 -1.05
N GLY A 331 6.52 -10.57 -1.05
CA GLY A 331 7.16 -11.11 0.16
C GLY A 331 6.44 -12.34 0.73
N THR A 332 6.85 -12.76 1.90
CA THR A 332 6.31 -13.91 2.62
C THR A 332 5.23 -13.45 3.59
N ILE A 333 3.99 -13.92 3.42
CA ILE A 333 2.79 -13.49 4.19
C ILE A 333 3.06 -13.44 5.70
N ARG A 334 3.78 -14.43 6.23
CA ARG A 334 4.09 -14.53 7.67
C ARG A 334 4.88 -13.32 8.18
N TYR A 335 5.90 -12.87 7.44
CA TYR A 335 6.87 -11.87 7.89
C TYR A 335 6.71 -10.48 7.26
N ALA A 336 6.06 -10.38 6.10
CA ALA A 336 5.90 -9.11 5.38
C ALA A 336 5.30 -8.01 6.26
N SER A 337 5.71 -6.75 6.03
CA SER A 337 5.16 -5.58 6.73
C SER A 337 3.66 -5.40 6.47
N ALA A 338 2.98 -4.68 7.34
CA ALA A 338 1.58 -4.32 7.12
C ALA A 338 1.40 -3.49 5.81
N HIS A 339 2.37 -2.63 5.51
CA HIS A 339 2.35 -1.83 4.28
C HIS A 339 2.52 -2.69 3.02
N ALA A 340 3.36 -3.73 3.06
CA ALA A 340 3.49 -4.69 1.96
C ALA A 340 2.18 -5.45 1.69
N HIS A 341 1.44 -5.83 2.74
CA HIS A 341 0.10 -6.43 2.59
C HIS A 341 -0.93 -5.48 1.96
N LEU A 342 -0.80 -4.19 2.22
CA LEU A 342 -1.65 -3.16 1.63
C LEU A 342 -1.23 -2.78 0.20
N GLY A 343 -0.18 -3.41 -0.34
CA GLY A 343 0.33 -3.15 -1.69
C GLY A 343 1.02 -1.80 -1.84
N ARG A 344 1.55 -1.23 -0.77
CA ARG A 344 2.29 0.05 -0.78
C ARG A 344 3.69 -0.12 -1.33
N THR A 345 4.25 0.93 -1.92
CA THR A 345 5.66 0.97 -2.32
C THR A 345 6.55 0.63 -1.12
N GLY A 346 7.45 -0.34 -1.32
CA GLY A 346 8.38 -0.77 -0.27
C GLY A 346 9.41 0.30 0.07
N SER A 347 9.73 0.44 1.36
CA SER A 347 10.77 1.33 1.85
C SER A 347 11.57 0.68 2.98
N ARG A 348 12.56 1.39 3.51
CA ARG A 348 13.47 0.89 4.56
C ARG A 348 12.74 0.39 5.81
N ARG A 349 11.61 1.04 6.18
CA ARG A 349 10.79 0.63 7.32
C ARG A 349 10.20 -0.78 7.17
N ASP A 350 9.90 -1.18 5.93
CA ASP A 350 9.23 -2.45 5.65
C ASP A 350 10.15 -3.65 5.92
N ASP A 351 11.43 -3.54 5.52
CA ASP A 351 12.44 -4.54 5.86
C ASP A 351 12.68 -4.64 7.37
N LEU A 352 12.70 -3.50 8.08
CA LEU A 352 12.88 -3.46 9.53
C LEU A 352 11.66 -4.00 10.28
N GLU A 353 10.43 -3.75 9.79
CA GLU A 353 9.22 -4.35 10.35
C GLU A 353 9.21 -5.87 10.15
N SER A 354 9.60 -6.34 8.96
CA SER A 354 9.74 -7.76 8.66
C SER A 354 10.82 -8.43 9.54
N LEU A 355 11.92 -7.72 9.80
CA LEU A 355 12.93 -8.17 10.74
C LEU A 355 12.35 -8.29 12.16
N ALA A 356 11.58 -7.30 12.64
CA ALA A 356 10.96 -7.36 13.97
C ALA A 356 10.08 -8.62 14.12
N TYR A 357 9.27 -8.95 13.12
CA TYR A 357 8.45 -10.17 13.13
C TYR A 357 9.32 -11.43 13.09
N THR A 358 10.42 -11.42 12.34
CA THR A 358 11.40 -12.51 12.29
C THR A 358 12.03 -12.76 13.67
N LEU A 359 12.49 -11.70 14.35
CA LEU A 359 13.11 -11.82 15.68
C LEU A 359 12.13 -12.35 16.73
N VAL A 360 10.89 -11.82 16.74
CA VAL A 360 9.85 -12.34 17.65
C VAL A 360 9.52 -13.80 17.35
N PHE A 361 9.48 -14.18 16.07
CA PHE A 361 9.27 -15.59 15.69
C PHE A 361 10.38 -16.50 16.20
N LEU A 362 11.64 -16.12 16.06
CA LEU A 362 12.79 -16.92 16.52
C LEU A 362 12.76 -17.17 18.02
N ILE A 363 12.24 -16.22 18.84
CA ILE A 363 12.10 -16.39 20.29
C ILE A 363 10.86 -17.24 20.63
N ARG A 364 9.69 -16.90 20.02
CA ARG A 364 8.39 -17.46 20.44
C ARG A 364 7.99 -18.75 19.72
N GLY A 365 8.64 -19.08 18.61
CA GLY A 365 8.30 -20.22 17.76
C GLY A 365 7.06 -20.02 16.88
N ARG A 366 6.20 -19.02 17.18
CA ARG A 366 5.00 -18.72 16.38
C ARG A 366 4.60 -17.27 16.47
N LEU A 367 3.87 -16.81 15.43
CA LEU A 367 3.25 -15.50 15.37
C LEU A 367 1.72 -15.63 15.44
N PRO A 368 1.00 -14.62 16.01
CA PRO A 368 -0.44 -14.70 16.24
C PRO A 368 -1.32 -14.83 14.97
N TRP A 369 -0.74 -14.65 13.82
CA TRP A 369 -1.41 -14.71 12.51
C TRP A 369 -1.04 -15.94 11.67
N GLN A 370 -0.45 -16.98 12.28
CA GLN A 370 -0.27 -18.27 11.63
C GLN A 370 -1.56 -19.11 11.69
N GLY A 371 -1.73 -20.01 10.70
CA GLY A 371 -2.88 -20.92 10.62
C GLY A 371 -4.01 -20.47 9.70
N TYR A 372 -4.02 -19.24 9.20
CA TYR A 372 -5.01 -18.81 8.20
C TYR A 372 -4.75 -19.49 6.84
N GLN A 373 -5.84 -19.95 6.19
CA GLN A 373 -5.83 -20.63 4.89
C GLN A 373 -6.83 -19.99 3.94
N GLY A 374 -6.82 -20.41 2.66
CA GLY A 374 -7.74 -19.95 1.60
C GLY A 374 -7.34 -18.62 0.95
N ASP A 375 -8.14 -18.19 0.00
CA ASP A 375 -7.87 -17.03 -0.88
C ASP A 375 -7.73 -15.71 -0.11
N ASN A 376 -8.43 -15.58 1.01
CA ASN A 376 -8.39 -14.39 1.87
C ASN A 376 -7.27 -14.42 2.92
N LYS A 377 -6.34 -15.39 2.87
CA LYS A 377 -5.26 -15.56 3.84
C LYS A 377 -4.46 -14.27 4.06
N SER A 378 -4.04 -13.61 2.99
CA SER A 378 -3.25 -12.36 3.07
C SER A 378 -4.02 -11.24 3.77
N PHE A 379 -5.31 -11.09 3.45
CA PHE A 379 -6.19 -10.11 4.09
C PHE A 379 -6.35 -10.39 5.59
N LEU A 380 -6.64 -11.64 5.96
CA LEU A 380 -6.83 -12.03 7.37
C LEU A 380 -5.54 -11.86 8.19
N VAL A 381 -4.40 -12.21 7.62
CA VAL A 381 -3.09 -12.00 8.25
C VAL A 381 -2.82 -10.50 8.43
N CYS A 382 -3.04 -9.67 7.43
CA CYS A 382 -2.89 -8.23 7.53
C CYS A 382 -3.78 -7.64 8.63
N LYS A 383 -5.08 -8.00 8.61
CA LYS A 383 -6.04 -7.60 9.66
C LYS A 383 -5.56 -7.98 11.05
N LYS A 384 -5.04 -9.20 11.22
CA LYS A 384 -4.51 -9.66 12.51
C LYS A 384 -3.24 -8.92 12.93
N LYS A 385 -2.31 -8.66 12.00
CA LYS A 385 -1.11 -7.84 12.25
C LYS A 385 -1.49 -6.45 12.76
N MET A 386 -2.41 -5.78 12.06
CA MET A 386 -2.90 -4.43 12.42
C MET A 386 -3.62 -4.41 13.78
N ALA A 387 -4.30 -5.50 14.15
CA ALA A 387 -5.04 -5.63 15.40
C ALA A 387 -4.17 -6.14 16.58
N THR A 388 -2.92 -6.55 16.33
CA THR A 388 -2.03 -7.07 17.39
C THR A 388 -1.11 -5.95 17.88
N SER A 389 -1.25 -5.56 19.14
CA SER A 389 -0.39 -4.52 19.72
C SER A 389 1.04 -5.04 19.95
N PRO A 390 2.05 -4.16 20.00
CA PRO A 390 3.42 -4.53 20.33
C PRO A 390 3.54 -5.23 21.70
N GLU A 391 2.73 -4.82 22.70
CA GLU A 391 2.68 -5.45 24.00
C GLU A 391 2.25 -6.91 23.92
N LEU A 392 1.19 -7.18 23.14
CA LEU A 392 0.66 -8.53 22.96
C LEU A 392 1.62 -9.39 22.12
N LEU A 393 2.21 -8.81 21.07
CA LEU A 393 3.15 -9.51 20.21
C LEU A 393 4.44 -9.88 20.95
N CYS A 394 4.96 -8.98 21.78
CA CYS A 394 6.24 -9.15 22.49
C CYS A 394 6.08 -9.55 23.97
N CYS A 395 4.90 -10.05 24.41
CA CYS A 395 4.62 -10.33 25.82
C CYS A 395 5.60 -11.34 26.48
N PHE A 396 6.25 -12.20 25.70
CA PHE A 396 7.26 -13.14 26.16
C PHE A 396 8.68 -12.80 25.67
N CYS A 397 8.88 -11.59 25.16
CA CYS A 397 10.19 -11.13 24.72
C CYS A 397 10.74 -10.09 25.69
N PRO A 398 12.06 -9.97 25.88
CA PRO A 398 12.66 -8.86 26.60
C PRO A 398 12.26 -7.50 26.02
N PRO A 399 12.26 -6.43 26.85
CA PRO A 399 11.81 -5.10 26.43
C PRO A 399 12.42 -4.53 25.16
N PRO A 400 13.71 -4.74 24.82
CA PRO A 400 14.33 -4.27 23.59
C PRO A 400 13.58 -4.67 22.32
N PHE A 401 13.04 -5.89 22.24
CA PHE A 401 12.31 -6.37 21.07
C PHE A 401 10.97 -5.62 20.88
N LYS A 402 10.29 -5.29 21.98
CA LYS A 402 9.09 -4.45 21.93
C LYS A 402 9.42 -3.05 21.46
N GLN A 403 10.46 -2.43 22.03
CA GLN A 403 10.90 -1.09 21.66
C GLN A 403 11.31 -1.02 20.18
N PHE A 404 12.03 -2.02 19.71
CA PHE A 404 12.38 -2.15 18.29
C PHE A 404 11.12 -2.18 17.41
N LEU A 405 10.17 -3.06 17.73
CA LEU A 405 8.90 -3.16 17.00
C LEU A 405 8.12 -1.84 17.00
N GLU A 406 8.02 -1.17 18.15
CA GLU A 406 7.33 0.12 18.28
C GLU A 406 7.96 1.21 17.40
N ILE A 407 9.28 1.28 17.36
CA ILE A 407 9.99 2.25 16.52
C ILE A 407 9.70 1.98 15.05
N VAL A 408 9.95 0.75 14.57
CA VAL A 408 9.89 0.44 13.13
C VAL A 408 8.47 0.49 12.57
N THR A 409 7.44 0.14 13.38
CA THR A 409 6.04 0.22 12.96
C THR A 409 5.49 1.65 12.93
N ASN A 410 6.14 2.60 13.58
CA ASN A 410 5.75 4.02 13.59
C ASN A 410 6.58 4.89 12.62
N MET A 411 7.56 4.31 11.91
CA MET A 411 8.34 5.04 10.91
C MET A 411 7.50 5.49 9.73
N LYS A 412 7.79 6.69 9.23
CA LYS A 412 7.22 7.20 7.98
C LYS A 412 7.85 6.53 6.76
N PHE A 413 7.19 6.63 5.61
CA PHE A 413 7.62 6.02 4.35
C PHE A 413 9.04 6.41 3.94
N ASP A 414 9.39 7.69 4.03
CA ASP A 414 10.67 8.27 3.64
C ASP A 414 11.63 8.51 4.81
N GLU A 415 11.22 8.20 6.02
CA GLU A 415 12.03 8.41 7.22
C GLU A 415 13.34 7.62 7.15
N GLU A 416 14.44 8.27 7.50
CA GLU A 416 15.74 7.63 7.61
C GLU A 416 15.84 6.88 8.95
N PRO A 417 16.01 5.53 8.93
CA PRO A 417 16.14 4.78 10.16
C PRO A 417 17.42 5.13 10.92
N ASN A 418 17.32 5.33 12.21
CA ASN A 418 18.49 5.49 13.07
C ASN A 418 19.04 4.11 13.46
N TYR A 419 19.81 3.50 12.54
CA TYR A 419 20.36 2.14 12.74
C TYR A 419 21.19 2.01 14.00
N SER A 420 21.98 3.03 14.36
CA SER A 420 22.78 3.02 15.59
C SER A 420 21.90 2.93 16.83
N LYS A 421 20.78 3.67 16.88
CA LYS A 421 19.81 3.60 17.97
C LYS A 421 19.12 2.24 18.01
N LEU A 422 18.75 1.69 16.84
CA LEU A 422 18.11 0.37 16.76
C LEU A 422 19.04 -0.74 17.27
N ILE A 423 20.32 -0.69 16.94
CA ILE A 423 21.32 -1.64 17.42
C ILE A 423 21.53 -1.51 18.93
N SER A 424 21.66 -0.27 19.46
CA SER A 424 21.90 -0.04 20.88
C SER A 424 20.78 -0.50 21.81
N LEU A 425 19.59 -0.73 21.29
CA LEU A 425 18.51 -1.34 22.07
C LEU A 425 18.89 -2.72 22.63
N PHE A 426 19.71 -3.45 21.88
CA PHE A 426 20.08 -4.84 22.22
C PHE A 426 21.35 -4.95 23.06
N ASP A 427 22.06 -3.83 23.34
CA ASP A 427 23.32 -3.81 24.09
C ASP A 427 23.19 -4.50 25.46
N SER A 428 22.06 -4.32 26.14
CA SER A 428 21.81 -4.91 27.46
C SER A 428 21.62 -6.44 27.45
N LEU A 429 21.36 -7.02 26.28
CA LEU A 429 21.16 -8.48 26.11
C LEU A 429 22.40 -9.20 25.59
N ILE A 430 23.43 -8.45 25.18
CA ILE A 430 24.67 -8.99 24.59
C ILE A 430 25.80 -8.72 25.54
N GLU A 431 26.21 -9.73 26.30
CA GLU A 431 27.35 -9.64 27.19
C GLU A 431 28.66 -9.47 26.41
N PRO A 432 29.49 -8.47 26.74
CA PRO A 432 30.74 -8.18 26.01
C PRO A 432 31.74 -9.34 26.00
N CYS A 433 31.66 -10.21 26.99
CA CYS A 433 32.64 -11.27 27.26
C CYS A 433 32.05 -12.69 27.25
N ALA A 434 30.83 -12.92 26.75
CA ALA A 434 30.26 -14.26 26.70
C ALA A 434 31.15 -15.19 25.85
N PRO A 435 31.66 -16.31 26.42
CA PRO A 435 32.58 -17.24 25.70
C PRO A 435 31.92 -17.97 24.53
N LEU A 436 30.61 -17.88 24.41
CA LEU A 436 29.80 -18.52 23.37
C LEU A 436 28.88 -17.49 22.71
N ARG A 437 29.43 -16.62 21.88
CA ARG A 437 28.60 -15.89 20.91
C ARG A 437 28.22 -16.84 19.78
N PRO A 438 26.96 -17.21 19.66
CA PRO A 438 26.52 -18.17 18.63
C PRO A 438 26.60 -17.55 17.22
N ILE A 439 26.63 -16.23 17.13
CA ILE A 439 26.75 -15.47 15.89
C ILE A 439 27.86 -14.43 16.05
N ARG A 440 28.72 -14.35 15.04
CA ARG A 440 29.82 -13.39 14.98
C ARG A 440 29.31 -12.00 14.62
N ILE A 441 29.59 -11.02 15.46
CA ILE A 441 29.15 -9.63 15.26
C ILE A 441 30.33 -8.65 14.97
N ASP A 442 31.47 -9.19 14.53
CA ASP A 442 32.70 -8.40 14.35
C ASP A 442 32.60 -7.41 13.19
N GLY A 443 31.79 -7.70 12.20
CA GLY A 443 31.57 -6.84 11.04
C GLY A 443 30.45 -5.81 11.24
N ALA A 444 29.60 -6.04 12.24
CA ALA A 444 28.65 -5.05 12.73
C ALA A 444 29.32 -4.08 13.69
N LEU A 445 28.61 -3.08 14.16
CA LEU A 445 29.10 -2.27 15.28
C LEU A 445 29.27 -3.17 16.49
N LYS A 446 30.47 -3.07 17.12
CA LYS A 446 30.65 -3.67 18.45
C LYS A 446 29.69 -3.01 19.41
N VAL A 447 29.12 -3.81 20.32
CA VAL A 447 28.26 -3.35 21.39
C VAL A 447 28.93 -2.19 22.12
N GLY A 448 28.24 -1.06 22.28
CA GLY A 448 28.76 0.16 22.91
C GLY A 448 29.66 1.02 22.02
N GLN A 449 29.96 0.62 20.80
CA GLN A 449 30.78 1.43 19.88
C GLN A 449 29.93 2.51 19.22
N LYS A 450 30.22 3.79 19.53
CA LYS A 450 29.55 4.93 18.89
C LYS A 450 29.97 5.01 17.43
N ARG A 451 29.05 4.97 16.50
CA ARG A 451 29.28 5.34 15.10
C ARG A 451 29.65 6.80 15.02
N GLY A 452 30.66 7.12 14.21
CA GLY A 452 31.09 8.50 13.99
C GLY A 452 29.88 9.39 13.68
N ARG A 453 29.73 10.42 14.49
CA ARG A 453 28.59 11.33 14.52
C ARG A 453 28.51 12.09 13.20
N LEU A 454 27.47 11.84 12.41
CA LEU A 454 26.88 12.91 11.62
C LEU A 454 26.16 13.82 12.62
N LEU A 455 26.75 15.00 12.83
CA LEU A 455 26.15 16.03 13.69
C LEU A 455 24.86 16.53 13.04
N VAL A 456 23.74 15.98 13.44
CA VAL A 456 22.45 16.65 13.34
C VAL A 456 22.02 16.93 14.77
N ASN A 457 22.10 18.19 15.16
CA ASN A 457 21.48 18.68 16.38
C ASN A 457 19.96 18.51 16.22
N LEU A 458 19.43 17.46 16.81
CA LEU A 458 18.00 17.34 17.06
C LEU A 458 17.83 17.76 18.51
N GLU A 459 17.34 18.96 18.71
CA GLU A 459 16.69 19.34 19.96
C GLU A 459 15.52 18.37 20.16
N GLU A 460 15.55 17.66 21.28
CA GLU A 460 14.51 16.72 21.68
C GLU A 460 13.27 17.50 22.10
N ASP A 461 12.36 17.74 21.16
CA ASP A 461 10.99 18.10 21.48
C ASP A 461 10.27 16.82 21.93
N GLU A 462 10.22 16.58 23.22
CA GLU A 462 9.41 15.54 23.85
C GLU A 462 7.91 15.92 23.79
N GLN A 463 7.33 15.83 22.59
CA GLN A 463 5.88 15.71 22.50
C GLN A 463 5.47 14.25 22.65
N PRO A 464 4.42 13.92 23.42
CA PRO A 464 3.97 12.55 23.58
C PRO A 464 3.54 11.99 22.22
N LYS A 465 4.35 11.10 21.66
CA LYS A 465 4.09 10.43 20.39
C LYS A 465 2.76 9.70 20.48
N LYS A 466 1.73 10.17 19.79
CA LYS A 466 0.45 9.48 19.64
C LYS A 466 0.72 8.07 19.13
N LYS A 467 0.36 7.06 19.90
CA LYS A 467 0.46 5.63 19.55
C LYS A 467 -0.46 5.35 18.36
N VAL A 468 0.10 5.23 17.16
CA VAL A 468 -0.65 5.20 15.90
C VAL A 468 -1.38 3.87 15.64
N ARG A 469 -1.03 2.77 16.32
CA ARG A 469 -1.63 1.45 16.08
C ARG A 469 -2.46 0.88 17.23
N LEU A 470 -2.83 1.64 18.24
CA LEU A 470 -3.42 1.10 19.48
C LEU A 470 -4.76 1.72 19.89
N GLY A 471 -5.60 2.10 18.93
CA GLY A 471 -6.99 2.42 19.22
C GLY A 471 -7.89 1.20 19.07
N SER A 472 -8.85 0.99 19.97
CA SER A 472 -9.97 0.10 19.67
C SER A 472 -10.64 0.58 18.39
N PRO A 473 -10.91 -0.30 17.43
CA PRO A 473 -11.56 0.11 16.18
C PRO A 473 -12.93 0.67 16.52
N ALA A 474 -13.11 1.95 16.24
CA ALA A 474 -14.38 2.65 16.42
C ALA A 474 -15.08 2.85 15.08
N THR A 475 -16.38 2.68 15.05
CA THR A 475 -17.20 3.06 13.90
C THR A 475 -17.37 4.58 13.93
N GLN A 476 -17.08 5.23 12.83
CA GLN A 476 -17.05 6.69 12.74
C GLN A 476 -17.63 7.20 11.43
N TRP A 477 -18.17 8.41 11.47
CA TRP A 477 -18.42 9.22 10.30
C TRP A 477 -17.09 9.75 9.77
N ILE A 478 -16.88 9.58 8.47
CA ILE A 478 -15.77 10.19 7.74
C ILE A 478 -16.39 11.20 6.79
N SER A 479 -16.08 12.48 6.96
CA SER A 479 -16.56 13.56 6.11
C SER A 479 -15.41 14.32 5.46
N VAL A 480 -15.58 14.62 4.17
CA VAL A 480 -14.62 15.35 3.34
C VAL A 480 -15.24 16.67 2.96
N TYR A 481 -14.53 17.76 3.17
CA TYR A 481 -14.98 19.13 2.91
C TYR A 481 -14.09 19.76 1.86
N ASN A 482 -14.69 20.34 0.81
CA ASN A 482 -13.98 21.07 -0.23
C ASN A 482 -14.31 22.55 -0.16
N ALA A 483 -13.33 23.40 -0.43
CA ALA A 483 -13.57 24.81 -0.66
C ALA A 483 -14.41 25.01 -1.92
N LYS A 484 -15.45 25.84 -1.81
CA LYS A 484 -16.32 26.26 -2.91
C LYS A 484 -16.70 27.73 -2.75
N LYS A 485 -17.13 28.37 -3.82
CA LYS A 485 -17.83 29.66 -3.70
C LYS A 485 -19.02 29.49 -2.76
N PRO A 486 -19.42 30.55 -2.02
CA PRO A 486 -20.58 30.51 -1.14
C PRO A 486 -21.78 29.86 -1.84
N MET A 487 -22.33 28.81 -1.27
CA MET A 487 -23.46 28.08 -1.82
C MET A 487 -24.42 27.61 -0.72
N LYS A 488 -25.64 27.26 -1.10
CA LYS A 488 -26.60 26.65 -0.18
C LYS A 488 -26.38 25.14 -0.17
N GLN A 489 -26.07 24.58 1.01
CA GLN A 489 -26.01 23.15 1.26
C GLN A 489 -26.94 22.81 2.42
N ARG A 490 -27.65 21.69 2.32
CA ARG A 490 -28.50 21.13 3.37
C ARG A 490 -28.06 19.71 3.67
N TYR A 491 -28.19 19.29 4.91
CA TYR A 491 -28.01 17.89 5.29
C TYR A 491 -29.17 17.39 6.12
N HIS A 492 -29.43 16.09 6.00
CA HIS A 492 -30.29 15.31 6.86
C HIS A 492 -29.54 14.07 7.29
N TYR A 493 -29.75 13.60 8.51
CA TYR A 493 -29.17 12.35 9.00
C TYR A 493 -30.16 11.63 9.91
N ASN A 494 -29.92 10.35 10.14
CA ASN A 494 -30.85 9.46 10.84
C ASN A 494 -32.24 9.46 10.20
N VAL A 495 -32.29 9.49 8.87
CA VAL A 495 -33.55 9.49 8.11
C VAL A 495 -33.99 8.04 7.90
N ALA A 496 -35.16 7.70 8.41
CA ALA A 496 -35.80 6.41 8.14
C ALA A 496 -36.40 6.36 6.73
N ASP A 497 -36.53 5.16 6.18
CA ASP A 497 -37.08 4.91 4.83
C ASP A 497 -38.37 5.65 4.54
N ALA A 498 -39.32 5.60 5.46
CA ALA A 498 -40.65 6.25 5.33
C ALA A 498 -40.58 7.79 5.25
N ARG A 499 -39.50 8.41 5.69
CA ARG A 499 -39.33 9.87 5.68
C ARG A 499 -38.42 10.37 4.55
N LEU A 500 -37.80 9.45 3.82
CA LEU A 500 -36.81 9.78 2.79
C LEU A 500 -37.42 10.68 1.72
N HIS A 501 -38.57 10.28 1.18
CA HIS A 501 -39.29 11.02 0.14
C HIS A 501 -39.58 12.46 0.54
N GLN A 502 -40.14 12.69 1.72
CA GLN A 502 -40.46 14.03 2.24
C GLN A 502 -39.25 14.96 2.28
N HIS A 503 -38.08 14.45 2.72
CA HIS A 503 -36.86 15.25 2.81
C HIS A 503 -36.29 15.58 1.41
N ILE A 504 -36.40 14.66 0.46
CA ILE A 504 -35.92 14.85 -0.93
C ILE A 504 -36.82 15.87 -1.64
N GLU A 505 -38.13 15.71 -1.59
CA GLU A 505 -39.07 16.64 -2.22
C GLU A 505 -38.89 18.06 -1.73
N LYS A 506 -38.88 18.23 -0.40
CA LYS A 506 -38.65 19.55 0.19
C LYS A 506 -37.30 20.17 -0.19
N GLY A 507 -36.28 19.34 -0.41
CA GLY A 507 -34.99 19.78 -0.93
C GLY A 507 -35.11 20.28 -2.38
N ASN A 508 -35.78 19.49 -3.22
CA ASN A 508 -35.98 19.82 -4.63
C ASN A 508 -36.82 21.10 -4.83
N GLU A 509 -37.88 21.29 -4.01
CA GLU A 509 -38.66 22.54 -3.97
C GLU A 509 -37.79 23.75 -3.65
N ASP A 510 -36.79 23.59 -2.76
CA ASP A 510 -35.83 24.65 -2.41
C ASP A 510 -34.67 24.80 -3.43
N GLY A 511 -34.73 24.12 -4.57
CA GLY A 511 -33.69 24.12 -5.62
C GLY A 511 -32.41 23.38 -5.24
N LEU A 512 -32.49 22.39 -4.33
CA LEU A 512 -31.37 21.59 -3.90
C LEU A 512 -31.50 20.16 -4.44
N TYR A 513 -30.41 19.60 -4.96
CA TYR A 513 -30.34 18.21 -5.41
C TYR A 513 -29.36 17.42 -4.53
N ILE A 514 -29.61 16.12 -4.40
CA ILE A 514 -28.72 15.23 -3.66
C ILE A 514 -27.36 15.18 -4.33
N SER A 515 -26.30 15.51 -3.60
CA SER A 515 -24.91 15.47 -4.05
C SER A 515 -24.12 14.31 -3.43
N SER A 516 -24.50 13.87 -2.23
CA SER A 516 -23.88 12.72 -1.54
C SER A 516 -24.89 12.05 -0.62
N VAL A 517 -24.78 10.74 -0.49
CA VAL A 517 -25.60 9.92 0.43
C VAL A 517 -24.70 8.96 1.21
N ALA A 518 -25.12 8.62 2.43
CA ALA A 518 -24.48 7.60 3.25
C ALA A 518 -25.51 6.87 4.12
N SER A 519 -25.12 5.77 4.74
CA SER A 519 -25.96 5.02 5.67
C SER A 519 -25.21 4.74 6.97
N SER A 520 -25.90 4.81 8.08
CA SER A 520 -25.44 4.41 9.42
C SER A 520 -26.57 3.70 10.15
N ALA A 521 -26.34 2.51 10.66
CA ALA A 521 -27.35 1.69 11.36
C ALA A 521 -28.69 1.59 10.61
N ASN A 522 -28.63 1.37 9.28
CA ASN A 522 -29.78 1.32 8.37
C ASN A 522 -30.64 2.59 8.31
N LEU A 523 -30.09 3.73 8.72
CA LEU A 523 -30.67 5.06 8.57
C LEU A 523 -29.84 5.86 7.55
N TRP A 524 -30.50 6.74 6.80
CA TRP A 524 -29.87 7.49 5.71
C TRP A 524 -29.36 8.85 6.16
N ALA A 525 -28.27 9.27 5.52
CA ALA A 525 -27.76 10.63 5.55
C ALA A 525 -27.78 11.19 4.13
N LEU A 526 -28.36 12.38 3.95
CA LEU A 526 -28.50 13.08 2.67
C LEU A 526 -27.73 14.39 2.76
N ILE A 527 -26.91 14.65 1.75
CA ILE A 527 -26.29 15.95 1.51
C ILE A 527 -26.89 16.49 0.20
N MET A 528 -27.46 17.70 0.26
CA MET A 528 -28.14 18.34 -0.87
C MET A 528 -27.54 19.70 -1.14
N ASP A 529 -27.16 19.96 -2.38
CA ASP A 529 -26.45 21.14 -2.83
C ASP A 529 -27.26 21.95 -3.86
N ALA A 530 -27.17 23.27 -3.79
CA ALA A 530 -27.55 24.16 -4.88
C ALA A 530 -26.43 24.21 -5.93
N GLY A 531 -26.80 24.48 -7.18
CA GLY A 531 -25.83 24.71 -8.26
C GLY A 531 -25.08 23.46 -8.72
N THR A 532 -25.66 22.30 -8.58
CA THR A 532 -25.11 21.00 -9.02
C THR A 532 -25.06 20.83 -10.54
N ASN A 533 -25.74 21.71 -11.30
CA ASN A 533 -26.01 21.57 -12.74
C ASN A 533 -26.96 20.39 -13.08
N PHE A 534 -27.54 19.72 -12.11
CA PHE A 534 -28.55 18.70 -12.35
C PHE A 534 -29.83 19.36 -12.80
N SER A 535 -30.46 18.81 -13.86
CA SER A 535 -31.75 19.28 -14.38
C SER A 535 -32.93 18.48 -13.85
N SER A 536 -32.68 17.24 -13.44
CA SER A 536 -33.68 16.33 -12.85
C SER A 536 -32.96 15.22 -12.11
N GLN A 537 -33.60 14.68 -11.08
CA GLN A 537 -33.05 13.62 -10.25
C GLN A 537 -34.13 12.59 -9.93
N VAL A 538 -33.78 11.33 -10.01
CA VAL A 538 -34.59 10.19 -9.58
C VAL A 538 -33.83 9.37 -8.57
N TYR A 539 -34.52 8.65 -7.72
CA TYR A 539 -33.90 7.76 -6.75
C TYR A 539 -34.69 6.50 -6.55
N GLU A 540 -34.02 5.46 -6.10
CA GLU A 540 -34.65 4.21 -5.68
C GLU A 540 -34.08 3.79 -4.33
N LEU A 541 -35.00 3.42 -3.45
CA LEU A 541 -34.71 2.70 -2.22
C LEU A 541 -35.06 1.23 -2.43
N SER A 542 -34.03 0.40 -2.57
CA SER A 542 -34.20 -1.02 -2.88
C SER A 542 -33.74 -1.90 -1.71
N PRO A 543 -34.44 -3.00 -1.40
CA PRO A 543 -33.96 -4.03 -0.47
C PRO A 543 -32.75 -4.80 -1.04
N VAL A 544 -32.51 -4.68 -2.36
CA VAL A 544 -31.37 -5.31 -3.05
C VAL A 544 -30.26 -4.30 -3.27
N PHE A 545 -29.02 -4.72 -3.00
CA PHE A 545 -27.88 -3.84 -3.16
C PHE A 545 -27.60 -3.53 -4.64
N LEU A 546 -27.80 -2.26 -5.02
CA LEU A 546 -27.70 -1.73 -6.38
C LEU A 546 -28.58 -2.49 -7.38
N HIS A 547 -29.89 -2.22 -7.32
CA HIS A 547 -30.90 -2.87 -8.13
C HIS A 547 -30.68 -2.68 -9.64
N LYS A 548 -30.21 -3.74 -10.30
CA LYS A 548 -29.69 -3.71 -11.66
C LYS A 548 -30.72 -3.21 -12.66
N ASP A 549 -31.93 -3.79 -12.63
CA ASP A 549 -32.92 -3.56 -13.67
C ASP A 549 -33.45 -2.12 -13.67
N TRP A 550 -33.67 -1.57 -12.49
CA TRP A 550 -34.04 -0.16 -12.36
C TRP A 550 -32.89 0.78 -12.83
N ILE A 551 -31.64 0.48 -12.50
CA ILE A 551 -30.49 1.26 -12.95
C ILE A 551 -30.41 1.25 -14.49
N MET A 552 -30.60 0.09 -15.12
CA MET A 552 -30.59 -0.05 -16.58
C MET A 552 -31.71 0.75 -17.23
N GLU A 553 -32.92 0.69 -16.70
CA GLU A 553 -34.07 1.47 -17.15
C GLU A 553 -33.79 2.99 -17.08
N GLN A 554 -33.19 3.46 -16.00
CA GLN A 554 -32.89 4.89 -15.86
C GLN A 554 -31.73 5.32 -16.78
N TRP A 555 -30.76 4.47 -17.09
CA TRP A 555 -29.75 4.74 -18.11
C TRP A 555 -30.37 4.96 -19.50
N GLU A 556 -31.33 4.16 -19.88
CA GLU A 556 -32.07 4.33 -21.13
C GLU A 556 -32.80 5.69 -21.21
N LYS A 557 -33.22 6.22 -20.05
CA LYS A 557 -33.83 7.54 -19.91
C LYS A 557 -32.78 8.67 -19.78
N ASN A 558 -31.49 8.39 -19.98
CA ASN A 558 -30.35 9.32 -19.84
C ASN A 558 -30.17 9.88 -18.43
N TYR A 559 -30.55 9.13 -17.39
CA TYR A 559 -30.11 9.40 -16.03
C TYR A 559 -28.81 8.65 -15.77
N TYR A 560 -27.90 9.24 -15.02
CA TYR A 560 -26.64 8.63 -14.61
C TYR A 560 -26.53 8.61 -13.09
N ILE A 561 -25.98 7.53 -12.55
CA ILE A 561 -25.77 7.40 -11.12
C ILE A 561 -24.90 8.58 -10.66
N SER A 562 -25.39 9.37 -9.73
CA SER A 562 -24.71 10.54 -9.15
C SER A 562 -24.32 10.32 -7.69
N ALA A 563 -25.06 9.49 -6.94
CA ALA A 563 -24.72 9.10 -5.57
C ALA A 563 -25.31 7.73 -5.24
N ILE A 564 -24.63 6.96 -4.41
CA ILE A 564 -25.08 5.66 -3.91
C ILE A 564 -24.77 5.50 -2.42
N ALA A 565 -25.66 4.86 -1.69
CA ALA A 565 -25.43 4.39 -0.32
C ALA A 565 -25.99 2.99 -0.14
N GLY A 566 -25.28 2.16 0.61
CA GLY A 566 -25.72 0.83 1.01
C GLY A 566 -25.85 0.72 2.52
N ALA A 567 -26.83 -0.03 3.00
CA ALA A 567 -27.06 -0.28 4.41
C ALA A 567 -26.56 -1.66 4.82
N THR A 568 -26.37 -1.87 6.11
CA THR A 568 -25.85 -3.15 6.64
C THR A 568 -26.80 -4.32 6.44
N ASN A 569 -28.10 -4.06 6.31
CA ASN A 569 -29.13 -5.06 6.00
C ASN A 569 -29.15 -5.48 4.51
N GLY A 570 -28.28 -4.89 3.68
CA GLY A 570 -28.21 -5.19 2.24
C GLY A 570 -29.07 -4.28 1.36
N SER A 571 -29.89 -3.38 1.92
CA SER A 571 -30.64 -2.38 1.14
C SER A 571 -29.70 -1.30 0.59
N SER A 572 -30.17 -0.59 -0.44
CA SER A 572 -29.43 0.52 -1.05
C SER A 572 -30.32 1.67 -1.47
N LEU A 573 -29.75 2.87 -1.38
CA LEU A 573 -30.29 4.09 -1.98
C LEU A 573 -29.43 4.47 -3.17
N VAL A 574 -30.03 4.43 -4.37
CA VAL A 574 -29.39 4.84 -5.62
C VAL A 574 -30.02 6.13 -6.09
N VAL A 575 -29.20 7.13 -6.36
CA VAL A 575 -29.61 8.44 -6.86
C VAL A 575 -29.04 8.62 -8.25
N MET A 576 -29.90 8.93 -9.24
CA MET A 576 -29.50 9.15 -10.63
C MET A 576 -29.97 10.52 -11.12
N SER A 577 -29.11 11.22 -11.85
CA SER A 577 -29.34 12.60 -12.25
C SER A 577 -29.16 12.82 -13.75
N LYS A 578 -29.97 13.71 -14.32
CA LYS A 578 -29.74 14.36 -15.63
C LYS A 578 -28.93 15.64 -15.45
N GLY A 579 -28.25 16.07 -16.51
CA GLY A 579 -27.39 17.26 -16.46
C GLY A 579 -25.96 16.95 -16.01
N THR A 580 -25.64 15.67 -15.76
CA THR A 580 -24.27 15.24 -15.50
C THR A 580 -23.42 15.29 -16.78
N PRO A 581 -22.11 15.50 -16.69
CA PRO A 581 -21.23 15.44 -17.84
C PRO A 581 -20.95 14.00 -18.35
N TYR A 582 -21.48 13.00 -17.69
CA TYR A 582 -21.18 11.60 -17.96
C TYR A 582 -21.73 11.15 -19.31
N THR A 583 -20.96 10.29 -20.00
CA THR A 583 -21.34 9.74 -21.30
C THR A 583 -21.58 8.24 -21.26
N GLN A 584 -20.98 7.55 -20.34
CA GLN A 584 -21.11 6.13 -20.09
C GLN A 584 -20.83 5.83 -18.63
N GLN A 585 -21.53 4.84 -18.07
CA GLN A 585 -21.27 4.35 -16.72
C GLN A 585 -21.12 2.82 -16.70
N SER A 586 -20.40 2.36 -15.70
CA SER A 586 -20.28 0.96 -15.35
C SER A 586 -20.19 0.86 -13.83
N TYR A 587 -20.71 -0.20 -13.23
CA TYR A 587 -20.56 -0.43 -11.81
C TYR A 587 -20.17 -1.88 -11.52
N LYS A 588 -19.60 -2.10 -10.34
CA LYS A 588 -19.21 -3.42 -9.83
C LYS A 588 -19.65 -3.56 -8.38
N VAL A 589 -20.24 -4.71 -8.07
CA VAL A 589 -20.45 -5.19 -6.69
C VAL A 589 -19.44 -6.32 -6.43
N SER A 590 -18.81 -6.32 -5.26
CA SER A 590 -17.75 -7.28 -4.93
C SER A 590 -17.63 -7.47 -3.42
N GLU A 591 -17.29 -8.67 -2.97
CA GLU A 591 -17.01 -8.98 -1.56
C GLU A 591 -15.68 -8.38 -1.07
N SER A 592 -14.73 -8.20 -1.96
CA SER A 592 -13.47 -7.48 -1.69
C SER A 592 -13.37 -6.22 -2.53
N PHE A 593 -12.55 -5.25 -2.12
CA PHE A 593 -12.35 -4.01 -2.87
C PHE A 593 -11.89 -4.33 -4.32
N PRO A 594 -12.64 -3.92 -5.36
CA PRO A 594 -12.48 -4.41 -6.73
C PRO A 594 -11.36 -3.67 -7.49
N PHE A 595 -10.15 -3.57 -6.94
CA PHE A 595 -9.08 -2.76 -7.52
C PHE A 595 -8.65 -3.22 -8.92
N LYS A 596 -8.59 -4.54 -9.19
CA LYS A 596 -8.26 -5.07 -10.52
C LYS A 596 -9.24 -4.57 -11.59
N TRP A 597 -10.55 -4.57 -11.26
CA TRP A 597 -11.57 -4.06 -12.15
C TRP A 597 -11.47 -2.54 -12.33
N ILE A 598 -11.26 -1.78 -11.25
CA ILE A 598 -11.05 -0.33 -11.29
C ILE A 598 -9.86 0.00 -12.21
N ASN A 599 -8.72 -0.68 -12.04
CA ASN A 599 -7.52 -0.48 -12.85
C ASN A 599 -7.75 -0.81 -14.35
N LYS A 600 -8.53 -1.87 -14.65
CA LYS A 600 -8.96 -2.18 -16.01
C LYS A 600 -9.80 -1.03 -16.58
N LYS A 601 -10.78 -0.54 -15.83
CA LYS A 601 -11.69 0.54 -16.26
C LYS A 601 -11.00 1.90 -16.39
N TRP A 602 -10.00 2.20 -15.58
CA TRP A 602 -9.14 3.39 -15.79
C TRP A 602 -8.49 3.39 -17.17
N LYS A 603 -7.94 2.24 -17.61
CA LYS A 603 -7.34 2.07 -18.95
C LYS A 603 -8.37 2.25 -20.07
N GLU A 604 -9.63 1.98 -19.79
CA GLU A 604 -10.77 2.21 -20.72
C GLU A 604 -11.27 3.67 -20.67
N GLY A 605 -10.68 4.55 -19.88
CA GLY A 605 -11.04 5.97 -19.75
C GLY A 605 -12.22 6.26 -18.82
N PHE A 606 -12.60 5.29 -17.96
CA PHE A 606 -13.55 5.51 -16.88
C PHE A 606 -12.82 5.97 -15.61
N HIS A 607 -13.51 6.73 -14.77
CA HIS A 607 -13.04 7.12 -13.44
C HIS A 607 -14.12 6.85 -12.40
N VAL A 608 -13.71 6.50 -11.18
CA VAL A 608 -14.64 6.30 -10.07
C VAL A 608 -15.35 7.62 -9.76
N THR A 609 -16.67 7.58 -9.74
CA THR A 609 -17.52 8.75 -9.48
C THR A 609 -18.36 8.59 -8.23
N SER A 610 -18.62 7.38 -7.78
CA SER A 610 -19.31 7.10 -6.51
C SER A 610 -18.91 5.72 -5.97
N MET A 611 -18.84 5.59 -4.66
CA MET A 611 -18.60 4.34 -3.96
C MET A 611 -19.49 4.23 -2.73
N THR A 612 -19.82 3.02 -2.38
CA THR A 612 -20.48 2.68 -1.11
C THR A 612 -20.19 1.25 -0.68
N THR A 613 -20.66 0.89 0.50
CA THR A 613 -20.63 -0.48 1.00
C THR A 613 -21.98 -0.88 1.56
N ALA A 614 -22.31 -2.18 1.45
CA ALA A 614 -23.44 -2.79 2.14
C ALA A 614 -22.92 -3.98 2.95
N GLY A 615 -22.76 -3.79 4.25
CA GLY A 615 -22.03 -4.74 5.11
C GLY A 615 -20.56 -4.83 4.69
N SER A 616 -20.11 -6.03 4.29
CA SER A 616 -18.74 -6.25 3.77
C SER A 616 -18.60 -6.02 2.26
N ARG A 617 -19.73 -5.94 1.53
CA ARG A 617 -19.72 -5.80 0.07
C ARG A 617 -19.44 -4.37 -0.37
N TRP A 618 -18.66 -4.23 -1.43
CA TRP A 618 -18.33 -2.97 -2.08
C TRP A 618 -19.21 -2.74 -3.30
N GLY A 619 -19.69 -1.50 -3.48
CA GLY A 619 -20.32 -1.02 -4.69
C GLY A 619 -19.50 0.16 -5.23
N VAL A 620 -19.02 0.05 -6.47
CA VAL A 620 -18.19 1.09 -7.10
C VAL A 620 -18.79 1.44 -8.45
N VAL A 621 -19.03 2.72 -8.67
CA VAL A 621 -19.53 3.29 -9.94
C VAL A 621 -18.43 4.06 -10.62
N MET A 622 -18.24 3.80 -11.92
CA MET A 622 -17.26 4.48 -12.75
C MET A 622 -17.91 5.09 -13.98
N SER A 623 -17.50 6.31 -14.31
CA SER A 623 -18.09 7.10 -15.41
C SER A 623 -17.04 7.59 -16.38
N ARG A 624 -17.35 7.62 -17.68
CA ARG A 624 -16.59 8.36 -18.69
C ARG A 624 -16.98 9.82 -18.68
N ASN A 625 -16.05 10.67 -19.06
CA ASN A 625 -16.21 12.13 -19.04
C ASN A 625 -16.50 12.69 -17.64
N SER A 626 -15.89 12.09 -16.63
CA SER A 626 -16.07 12.43 -15.21
C SER A 626 -15.47 13.79 -14.80
N GLY A 627 -14.67 14.40 -15.67
CA GLY A 627 -13.94 15.66 -15.36
C GLY A 627 -12.59 15.43 -14.68
N PHE A 628 -12.16 14.19 -14.48
CA PHE A 628 -10.87 13.84 -13.90
C PHE A 628 -9.84 13.45 -14.98
N SER A 629 -8.57 13.76 -14.75
CA SER A 629 -7.45 13.36 -15.59
C SER A 629 -6.75 12.12 -15.05
N ASP A 630 -6.70 11.97 -13.74
CA ASP A 630 -6.07 10.85 -13.07
C ASP A 630 -6.74 10.54 -11.73
N GLN A 631 -6.61 9.29 -11.26
CA GLN A 631 -7.12 8.82 -9.99
C GLN A 631 -6.18 7.83 -9.33
N VAL A 632 -6.17 7.85 -8.00
CA VAL A 632 -5.48 6.90 -7.14
C VAL A 632 -6.40 6.42 -6.02
N VAL A 633 -6.04 5.30 -5.41
CA VAL A 633 -6.75 4.70 -4.27
C VAL A 633 -5.86 4.72 -3.05
N GLU A 634 -6.43 5.04 -1.90
CA GLU A 634 -5.88 4.73 -0.59
C GLU A 634 -6.85 3.79 0.13
N LEU A 635 -6.43 2.55 0.37
CA LEU A 635 -7.19 1.49 1.05
C LEU A 635 -6.44 1.04 2.29
N ASP A 636 -7.09 1.09 3.45
CA ASP A 636 -6.47 0.70 4.72
C ASP A 636 -7.50 0.14 5.71
N PHE A 637 -7.03 -0.60 6.70
CA PHE A 637 -7.79 -0.97 7.90
C PHE A 637 -7.92 0.20 8.88
N LEU A 638 -7.03 1.17 8.75
CA LEU A 638 -6.98 2.42 9.51
C LEU A 638 -7.27 3.60 8.57
N TYR A 639 -7.41 4.79 9.14
CA TYR A 639 -7.44 6.00 8.32
C TYR A 639 -6.04 6.25 7.72
N PRO A 640 -5.88 6.25 6.38
CA PRO A 640 -4.58 6.32 5.71
C PRO A 640 -4.01 7.75 5.68
N SER A 641 -3.76 8.34 6.84
CA SER A 641 -3.34 9.74 6.97
C SER A 641 -2.10 10.07 6.16
N GLU A 642 -1.06 9.22 6.22
CA GLU A 642 0.18 9.44 5.47
C GLU A 642 -0.07 9.44 3.96
N GLY A 643 -0.79 8.44 3.45
CA GLY A 643 -1.13 8.34 2.03
C GLY A 643 -1.93 9.54 1.55
N ILE A 644 -2.97 9.94 2.28
CA ILE A 644 -3.80 11.10 1.93
C ILE A 644 -2.96 12.38 1.84
N HIS A 645 -2.09 12.66 2.83
CA HIS A 645 -1.26 13.87 2.81
C HIS A 645 -0.29 13.87 1.62
N ARG A 646 0.37 12.76 1.32
CA ARG A 646 1.25 12.64 0.15
C ARG A 646 0.51 12.85 -1.17
N ARG A 647 -0.72 12.32 -1.28
CA ARG A 647 -1.56 12.55 -2.45
C ARG A 647 -2.01 14.01 -2.57
N TRP A 648 -2.32 14.69 -1.46
CA TRP A 648 -2.61 16.12 -1.46
C TRP A 648 -1.42 16.96 -1.95
N GLU A 649 -0.21 16.65 -1.50
CA GLU A 649 1.04 17.29 -1.95
C GLU A 649 1.25 17.12 -3.46
N SER A 650 0.85 15.95 -3.99
CA SER A 650 0.91 15.65 -5.43
C SER A 650 -0.29 16.20 -6.23
N GLY A 651 -1.16 17.02 -5.62
CA GLY A 651 -2.30 17.68 -6.28
C GLY A 651 -3.58 16.87 -6.37
N TYR A 652 -3.62 15.63 -5.84
CA TYR A 652 -4.87 14.87 -5.77
C TYR A 652 -5.78 15.39 -4.67
N ARG A 653 -7.09 15.22 -4.87
CA ARG A 653 -8.11 15.52 -3.84
C ARG A 653 -9.07 14.35 -3.70
N ILE A 654 -9.53 14.08 -2.49
CA ILE A 654 -10.52 13.01 -2.22
C ILE A 654 -11.82 13.38 -2.94
N THR A 655 -12.32 12.47 -3.74
CA THR A 655 -13.56 12.62 -4.52
C THR A 655 -14.62 11.60 -4.16
N SER A 656 -14.27 10.48 -3.56
CA SER A 656 -15.24 9.50 -3.07
C SER A 656 -14.65 8.71 -1.90
N THR A 657 -15.50 8.39 -0.92
CA THR A 657 -15.12 7.60 0.26
C THR A 657 -16.15 6.52 0.52
N ALA A 658 -15.69 5.36 0.96
CA ALA A 658 -16.56 4.29 1.45
C ALA A 658 -15.82 3.46 2.51
N ALA A 659 -16.56 2.86 3.43
CA ALA A 659 -15.96 2.04 4.48
C ALA A 659 -16.84 0.83 4.82
N THR A 660 -16.20 -0.33 4.94
CA THR A 660 -16.76 -1.55 5.53
C THR A 660 -16.52 -1.57 7.05
N PRO A 661 -17.00 -2.57 7.78
CA PRO A 661 -16.60 -2.77 9.17
C PRO A 661 -15.10 -2.98 9.38
N ASP A 662 -14.34 -3.28 8.35
CA ASP A 662 -12.92 -3.62 8.44
C ASP A 662 -11.99 -2.63 7.75
N GLN A 663 -12.37 -2.06 6.61
CA GLN A 663 -11.51 -1.22 5.77
C GLN A 663 -12.21 0.06 5.34
N ALA A 664 -11.43 1.12 5.14
CA ALA A 664 -11.85 2.35 4.49
C ALA A 664 -11.09 2.56 3.18
N ALA A 665 -11.80 2.95 2.13
CA ALA A 665 -11.26 3.29 0.82
C ALA A 665 -11.52 4.76 0.49
N PHE A 666 -10.51 5.41 -0.05
CA PHE A 666 -10.54 6.79 -0.52
C PHE A 666 -10.11 6.82 -1.98
N ILE A 667 -10.93 7.37 -2.84
CA ILE A 667 -10.53 7.70 -4.20
C ILE A 667 -10.10 9.16 -4.21
N LEU A 668 -8.89 9.39 -4.69
CA LEU A 668 -8.36 10.73 -4.85
C LEU A 668 -8.12 10.99 -6.35
N SER A 669 -8.50 12.16 -6.82
CA SER A 669 -8.51 12.49 -8.24
C SER A 669 -7.81 13.80 -8.50
N ILE A 670 -7.23 13.94 -9.71
CA ILE A 670 -6.79 15.20 -10.28
C ILE A 670 -7.87 15.71 -11.24
N PRO A 671 -8.47 16.89 -10.99
CA PRO A 671 -9.45 17.45 -11.91
C PRO A 671 -8.78 17.94 -13.20
N ARG A 672 -9.42 17.75 -14.35
CA ARG A 672 -8.92 18.27 -15.65
C ARG A 672 -8.86 19.79 -15.70
N ARG A 673 -9.73 20.45 -14.96
CA ARG A 673 -9.73 21.91 -14.81
C ARG A 673 -9.26 22.23 -13.40
N LYS A 674 -8.20 23.01 -13.30
CA LYS A 674 -7.67 23.45 -12.01
C LYS A 674 -8.75 24.23 -11.26
N MET A 675 -8.98 23.86 -10.01
CA MET A 675 -9.90 24.57 -9.12
C MET A 675 -9.25 25.88 -8.65
N MET A 676 -10.05 26.91 -8.39
CA MET A 676 -9.54 28.20 -7.88
C MET A 676 -9.01 28.07 -6.46
N ASP A 677 -9.66 27.25 -5.67
CA ASP A 677 -9.25 26.91 -4.30
C ASP A 677 -9.27 25.39 -4.16
N GLU A 678 -8.12 24.81 -3.90
CA GLU A 678 -7.90 23.37 -3.75
C GLU A 678 -7.93 22.91 -2.29
N THR A 679 -8.32 23.77 -1.36
CA THR A 679 -8.39 23.44 0.06
C THR A 679 -9.40 22.32 0.30
N GLN A 680 -8.90 21.26 0.91
CA GLN A 680 -9.70 20.11 1.31
C GLN A 680 -9.37 19.74 2.75
N GLU A 681 -10.39 19.43 3.54
CA GLU A 681 -10.24 18.97 4.91
C GLU A 681 -11.02 17.67 5.12
N THR A 682 -10.55 16.83 6.03
CA THR A 682 -11.25 15.62 6.45
C THR A 682 -11.53 15.66 7.94
N LEU A 683 -12.65 15.08 8.32
CA LEU A 683 -13.04 14.98 9.73
C LEU A 683 -13.56 13.57 10.03
N ARG A 684 -13.20 13.05 11.20
CA ARG A 684 -13.67 11.77 11.72
C ARG A 684 -14.40 12.02 13.05
N THR A 685 -15.63 11.58 13.16
CA THR A 685 -16.47 11.82 14.33
C THR A 685 -17.29 10.58 14.70
N SER A 686 -17.49 10.31 15.97
CA SER A 686 -18.34 9.20 16.46
C SER A 686 -19.82 9.41 16.14
N ALA A 687 -20.28 10.66 16.16
CA ALA A 687 -21.63 11.07 15.78
C ALA A 687 -21.59 11.86 14.45
N PHE A 688 -22.75 12.00 13.78
CA PHE A 688 -22.85 12.84 12.57
C PHE A 688 -22.33 14.27 12.88
N PRO A 689 -21.46 14.85 12.04
CA PRO A 689 -20.69 16.06 12.37
C PRO A 689 -21.48 17.37 12.25
N SER A 690 -22.72 17.43 12.72
CA SER A 690 -23.64 18.57 12.53
C SER A 690 -23.08 19.92 13.00
N ASN A 691 -22.39 19.95 14.15
CA ASN A 691 -21.79 21.18 14.65
C ASN A 691 -20.61 21.63 13.78
N HIS A 692 -19.75 20.69 13.43
CA HIS A 692 -18.59 20.96 12.57
C HIS A 692 -18.98 21.41 11.16
N VAL A 693 -20.08 20.85 10.61
CA VAL A 693 -20.57 21.28 9.28
C VAL A 693 -20.86 22.78 9.27
N LYS A 694 -21.50 23.32 10.31
CA LYS A 694 -21.78 24.76 10.40
C LYS A 694 -20.52 25.61 10.49
N GLU A 695 -19.52 25.15 11.26
CA GLU A 695 -18.21 25.81 11.34
C GLU A 695 -17.48 25.80 10.01
N LYS A 696 -17.56 24.67 9.27
CA LYS A 696 -16.97 24.53 7.93
C LYS A 696 -17.65 25.45 6.89
N TRP A 697 -18.98 25.53 6.91
CA TRP A 697 -19.71 26.45 6.05
C TRP A 697 -19.30 27.90 6.23
N ALA A 698 -19.05 28.33 7.49
CA ALA A 698 -18.54 29.69 7.77
C ALA A 698 -17.18 29.96 7.12
N LYS A 699 -16.42 28.92 6.77
CA LYS A 699 -15.15 28.98 6.05
C LYS A 699 -15.27 28.67 4.56
N ASN A 700 -16.48 28.63 4.01
CA ASN A 700 -16.77 28.20 2.64
C ASN A 700 -16.29 26.77 2.30
N LEU A 701 -16.25 25.90 3.30
CA LEU A 701 -15.93 24.48 3.16
C LEU A 701 -17.24 23.68 3.25
N TYR A 702 -17.54 22.92 2.20
CA TYR A 702 -18.79 22.17 2.04
C TYR A 702 -18.53 20.67 1.94
N ILE A 703 -19.44 19.86 2.46
CA ILE A 703 -19.32 18.40 2.38
C ILE A 703 -19.30 18.00 0.91
N ALA A 704 -18.24 17.30 0.51
CA ALA A 704 -18.07 16.76 -0.83
C ALA A 704 -18.28 15.23 -0.88
N SER A 705 -17.94 14.53 0.21
CA SER A 705 -18.16 13.09 0.36
C SER A 705 -18.33 12.75 1.83
N ILE A 706 -19.17 11.77 2.12
CA ILE A 706 -19.38 11.29 3.49
C ILE A 706 -19.63 9.79 3.47
N CYS A 707 -19.08 9.08 4.44
CA CYS A 707 -19.38 7.67 4.69
C CYS A 707 -19.35 7.35 6.18
N TYR A 708 -19.91 6.21 6.55
CA TYR A 708 -19.86 5.68 7.90
C TYR A 708 -19.25 4.29 7.89
N GLY A 709 -18.26 4.07 8.70
CA GLY A 709 -17.58 2.79 8.76
C GLY A 709 -16.46 2.80 9.79
N ARG A 710 -15.68 1.72 9.80
CA ARG A 710 -14.64 1.54 10.79
C ARG A 710 -13.38 2.27 10.39
N THR A 711 -12.91 3.14 11.28
CA THR A 711 -11.54 3.62 11.26
C THR A 711 -10.98 3.56 12.67
N VAL A 712 -9.71 3.30 12.82
CA VAL A 712 -9.04 3.39 14.12
C VAL A 712 -8.57 4.83 14.33
N CYS A 713 -8.79 5.33 15.54
CA CYS A 713 -8.33 6.65 15.96
C CYS A 713 -6.85 6.64 16.29
#